data_5c98ff1357e912d2f82de708ef324eb8
#
_entry.id   5c98ff1357e912d2f82de708ef324eb8
#
_cell.length_a   1.000
_cell.length_b   1.000
_cell.length_c   1.000
_cell.angle_alpha   90.00
_cell.angle_beta   90.00
_cell.angle_gamma   90.00
#
_symmetry.space_group_name_H-M   'P 1'
#
loop_
_entity.id
_entity.type
_entity.pdbx_description
1 polymer ?
#
loop_
_entity_poly.entity_id
_entity_poly.type
_entity_poly.pdbx_seq_one_letter_code
_entity_poly.pdbx_strand_id
1 'polypeptide(L)'
;MALAAFCACAALGEDFAKWVDPFVGTSGDGNCFPGACRPFGMVQPSPDTGDGSRVWCGGYKFEDAKIRGFSQTHLNGTGRPAMGDISLVPILDIGRKEHKEHKDFAAFASFAAKKQTEVAEPGCYAVTLESGVKCEATATERVAVWRFTWPESAERRLFVDAAAMLMQSFNQKKGATVPWSEAKEGEDRRSLSGGKTALGWTPYTLFYRIEFSEPWAKIDKLPSDPFQGKGDRWIVEFGDSLTPNCSDGSTNVSPFKNAGALAEASDKSELNQLEVRIALSTVSEEGASANMKAEARGKSFDEIRAECRAEWNALLSRAQLVKGTDEQKKSWYTALYHLFIQPNTQTDVDGRYRGADGEIHVAERGHYSTFSLWDTFRAAHPLYTILCPERVPGFVDSLVAFGEQHGHLPMWTMWQGEDHCMVGIHSIPVIVDAYKKGLLTGLTGLTRLSAGMPSNPQNPVNFVNPVQNKLLTLMVQSMMNNDGENPKNCWNAYWENGYIPYFAGEFDEHLPKGQSVSTTLELAYDWWCIADFARSVGDAKTAKEVAKWADCWRNVFDEKTGFARPRAPKTAGGAWREPFDPANPRAGGNFWSDFTEANAWIYTWHVFQDPDRLADALGGRDKALAKLDEFFSTMPKGKGRSSDEGGLAADGNLRRGQIGMYWHGNEPSHHIAYLYSIWGRRDKTAALVGRVCREAYKPQPDGLCGNDDCGQMSAWYIFSMMGFYPVNPCGDGYVLGEAQAEEVKLRVGSCEFRVVRCGNSGEVRLNGKPVEGAKISHVEIVAGGELRFGD
;
A
#
# COMPACT_ATOMS: atom_id res chain seq x y z
N MET A 1 16.87 20.66 9.81
CA MET A 1 16.31 21.96 10.25
C MET A 1 14.84 22.20 9.82
N ALA A 2 14.33 21.54 8.80
CA ALA A 2 12.92 21.68 8.38
C ALA A 2 11.91 20.99 9.34
N LEU A 3 12.28 19.91 10.03
CA LEU A 3 11.40 19.22 10.99
C LEU A 3 11.18 20.02 12.29
N ALA A 4 12.14 20.85 12.72
CA ALA A 4 12.02 21.65 13.95
C ALA A 4 11.04 22.82 13.84
N ALA A 5 10.69 23.25 12.63
CA ALA A 5 9.72 24.33 12.40
C ALA A 5 8.25 23.85 12.47
N PHE A 6 8.00 22.55 12.39
CA PHE A 6 6.64 21.98 12.41
C PHE A 6 6.05 21.79 13.80
N CYS A 7 6.90 21.63 14.83
CA CYS A 7 6.43 21.43 16.21
C CYS A 7 5.90 22.70 16.91
N ALA A 8 6.10 23.89 16.37
CA ALA A 8 5.70 25.14 17.02
C ALA A 8 4.23 25.56 16.80
N CYS A 9 3.46 24.86 15.96
CA CYS A 9 2.04 25.16 15.71
C CYS A 9 1.03 24.19 16.40
N ALA A 10 1.48 23.38 17.33
CA ALA A 10 0.62 22.45 18.09
C ALA A 10 -0.25 23.13 19.19
N ALA A 11 -0.39 24.44 19.16
CA ALA A 11 -1.29 25.16 20.06
C ALA A 11 -2.71 25.21 19.48
N LEU A 12 -3.60 24.32 19.96
CA LEU A 12 -5.06 24.39 19.83
C LEU A 12 -5.66 24.17 18.42
N GLY A 13 -5.15 23.27 17.63
CA GLY A 13 -5.80 22.78 16.40
C GLY A 13 -6.89 21.75 16.71
N GLU A 14 -7.88 21.63 15.81
CA GLU A 14 -8.89 20.57 15.88
C GLU A 14 -8.22 19.18 15.83
N ASP A 15 -8.67 18.26 16.69
CA ASP A 15 -8.19 16.86 16.73
C ASP A 15 -8.91 16.03 15.68
N PHE A 16 -8.32 15.92 14.49
CA PHE A 16 -8.87 15.13 13.37
C PHE A 16 -8.70 13.62 13.58
N ALA A 17 -7.66 13.20 14.32
CA ALA A 17 -7.39 11.80 14.61
C ALA A 17 -8.53 11.12 15.38
N LYS A 18 -9.36 11.87 16.11
CA LYS A 18 -10.56 11.34 16.80
C LYS A 18 -11.60 10.74 15.86
N TRP A 19 -11.57 11.10 14.56
CA TRP A 19 -12.49 10.61 13.56
C TRP A 19 -11.99 9.34 12.86
N VAL A 20 -10.73 8.99 13.02
CA VAL A 20 -10.15 7.78 12.41
C VAL A 20 -10.55 6.56 13.22
N ASP A 21 -10.98 5.53 12.52
CA ASP A 21 -11.26 4.20 13.07
C ASP A 21 -10.41 3.14 12.35
N PRO A 22 -9.22 2.78 12.88
CA PRO A 22 -8.34 1.80 12.24
C PRO A 22 -8.93 0.39 12.11
N PHE A 23 -10.08 0.10 12.73
CA PHE A 23 -10.77 -1.17 12.51
C PHE A 23 -11.54 -1.23 11.19
N VAL A 24 -11.81 -0.11 10.53
CA VAL A 24 -12.44 -0.13 9.20
C VAL A 24 -11.56 -0.90 8.21
N GLY A 25 -12.15 -1.82 7.47
CA GLY A 25 -11.45 -2.70 6.53
C GLY A 25 -10.74 -3.91 7.16
N THR A 26 -10.81 -4.09 8.48
CA THR A 26 -10.20 -5.26 9.15
C THR A 26 -11.11 -6.50 9.15
N SER A 27 -12.31 -6.38 8.63
CA SER A 27 -13.27 -7.47 8.40
C SER A 27 -13.61 -7.58 6.92
N GLY A 28 -14.19 -8.69 6.52
CA GLY A 28 -14.54 -8.93 5.12
C GLY A 28 -13.30 -8.89 4.21
N ASP A 29 -13.40 -8.13 3.13
CA ASP A 29 -12.41 -8.11 2.03
C ASP A 29 -11.39 -6.95 2.12
N GLY A 30 -11.47 -6.05 3.14
CA GLY A 30 -10.62 -4.85 3.20
C GLY A 30 -9.14 -5.12 3.47
N ASN A 31 -8.81 -6.19 4.17
CA ASN A 31 -7.45 -6.63 4.51
C ASN A 31 -6.57 -5.58 5.22
N CYS A 32 -7.19 -4.62 5.91
CA CYS A 32 -6.49 -3.63 6.74
C CYS A 32 -6.06 -4.24 8.09
N PHE A 33 -5.17 -3.54 8.80
CA PHE A 33 -4.73 -3.88 10.14
C PHE A 33 -5.01 -2.71 11.12
N PRO A 34 -5.28 -2.99 12.41
CA PRO A 34 -5.64 -1.96 13.39
C PRO A 34 -4.45 -1.41 14.18
N GLY A 35 -3.24 -1.86 13.91
CA GLY A 35 -2.06 -1.57 14.70
C GLY A 35 -1.59 -0.13 14.63
N ALA A 36 -0.69 0.24 15.53
CA ALA A 36 -0.09 1.56 15.57
C ALA A 36 0.96 1.72 14.44
N CYS A 37 0.97 2.89 13.80
CA CYS A 37 2.00 3.24 12.82
C CYS A 37 2.15 4.76 12.74
N ARG A 38 3.28 5.24 12.24
CA ARG A 38 3.44 6.61 11.75
C ARG A 38 3.09 6.71 10.27
N PRO A 39 2.73 7.89 9.76
CA PRO A 39 2.57 8.09 8.32
C PRO A 39 3.82 7.62 7.57
N PHE A 40 3.65 6.74 6.58
CA PHE A 40 4.74 6.19 5.76
C PHE A 40 5.87 5.50 6.54
N GLY A 41 5.63 5.09 7.79
CA GLY A 41 6.64 4.52 8.68
C GLY A 41 7.12 3.13 8.25
N MET A 42 8.34 2.77 8.70
CA MET A 42 8.94 1.45 8.47
C MET A 42 8.25 0.36 9.29
N VAL A 43 7.70 0.71 10.45
CA VAL A 43 7.10 -0.24 11.40
C VAL A 43 5.59 0.00 11.57
N GLN A 44 4.85 -1.11 11.70
CA GLN A 44 3.42 -1.17 11.93
C GLN A 44 3.12 -2.23 13.01
N PRO A 45 3.46 -1.96 14.32
CA PRO A 45 3.16 -2.90 15.39
C PRO A 45 1.66 -3.16 15.51
N SER A 46 1.26 -4.40 15.30
CA SER A 46 -0.14 -4.81 15.24
C SER A 46 -0.36 -6.22 15.79
N PRO A 47 -1.57 -6.55 16.28
CA PRO A 47 -1.93 -7.93 16.58
C PRO A 47 -2.09 -8.77 15.32
N ASP A 48 -1.69 -10.04 15.41
CA ASP A 48 -1.94 -11.08 14.43
C ASP A 48 -2.97 -12.06 14.97
N THR A 49 -4.07 -12.30 14.25
CA THR A 49 -5.11 -13.25 14.66
C THR A 49 -5.08 -14.52 13.82
N GLY A 50 -4.55 -14.45 12.61
CA GLY A 50 -4.55 -15.51 11.64
C GLY A 50 -3.24 -16.33 11.56
N ASP A 51 -3.27 -17.33 10.70
CA ASP A 51 -2.16 -18.24 10.44
C ASP A 51 -1.33 -17.87 9.20
N GLY A 52 -1.54 -16.67 8.65
CA GLY A 52 -0.89 -16.21 7.42
C GLY A 52 -1.46 -16.83 6.15
N SER A 53 -2.66 -17.40 6.17
CA SER A 53 -3.38 -17.78 4.97
C SER A 53 -3.96 -16.55 4.27
N ARG A 54 -4.47 -16.71 3.05
CA ARG A 54 -5.05 -15.60 2.25
C ARG A 54 -6.25 -14.89 2.91
N VAL A 55 -6.82 -15.46 3.94
CA VAL A 55 -7.93 -14.83 4.69
C VAL A 55 -7.40 -13.73 5.62
N TRP A 56 -6.14 -13.82 6.04
CA TRP A 56 -5.48 -12.88 6.98
C TRP A 56 -4.33 -12.11 6.32
N CYS A 57 -4.59 -11.46 5.18
CA CYS A 57 -3.54 -10.77 4.44
C CYS A 57 -2.91 -9.62 5.24
N GLY A 58 -3.73 -8.84 5.97
CA GLY A 58 -3.25 -7.81 6.91
C GLY A 58 -2.86 -8.34 8.29
N GLY A 59 -2.80 -9.67 8.51
CA GLY A 59 -2.48 -10.29 9.80
C GLY A 59 -3.66 -10.40 10.78
N TYR A 60 -4.65 -9.53 10.68
CA TYR A 60 -5.73 -9.38 11.64
C TYR A 60 -7.11 -9.51 10.99
N LYS A 61 -8.05 -10.12 11.72
CA LYS A 61 -9.49 -10.09 11.42
C LYS A 61 -10.28 -9.72 12.67
N PHE A 62 -11.19 -8.75 12.51
CA PHE A 62 -11.97 -8.20 13.62
C PHE A 62 -12.83 -9.25 14.34
N GLU A 63 -13.35 -10.26 13.63
CA GLU A 63 -14.21 -11.31 14.17
C GLU A 63 -13.45 -12.33 15.02
N ASP A 64 -12.12 -12.40 14.90
CA ASP A 64 -11.33 -13.37 15.61
C ASP A 64 -11.25 -13.05 17.10
N ALA A 65 -11.54 -14.06 17.91
CA ALA A 65 -11.46 -13.94 19.36
C ALA A 65 -10.05 -14.16 19.93
N LYS A 66 -9.11 -14.62 19.10
CA LYS A 66 -7.77 -15.00 19.56
C LYS A 66 -6.70 -14.19 18.83
N ILE A 67 -5.73 -13.70 19.59
CA ILE A 67 -4.49 -13.10 19.11
C ILE A 67 -3.39 -14.15 19.19
N ARG A 68 -2.65 -14.34 18.12
CA ARG A 68 -1.52 -15.28 18.02
C ARG A 68 -0.18 -14.65 18.41
N GLY A 69 -0.07 -13.35 18.21
CA GLY A 69 1.12 -12.59 18.51
C GLY A 69 0.97 -11.14 18.12
N PHE A 70 2.02 -10.39 18.32
CA PHE A 70 2.11 -8.98 18.00
C PHE A 70 3.37 -8.76 17.17
N SER A 71 3.21 -8.65 15.84
CA SER A 71 4.35 -8.46 14.93
C SER A 71 4.56 -6.98 14.58
N GLN A 72 5.71 -6.66 13.93
CA GLN A 72 6.14 -5.26 13.80
C GLN A 72 5.96 -4.70 12.41
N THR A 73 5.59 -5.51 11.41
CA THR A 73 5.46 -5.08 10.02
C THR A 73 4.20 -5.66 9.38
N HIS A 74 3.42 -4.80 8.70
CA HIS A 74 2.17 -5.20 8.05
C HIS A 74 1.96 -4.44 6.75
N LEU A 75 1.31 -5.09 5.77
CA LEU A 75 0.77 -4.45 4.58
C LEU A 75 -0.68 -4.02 4.83
N ASN A 76 -1.05 -2.85 4.34
CA ASN A 76 -2.42 -2.37 4.49
C ASN A 76 -3.25 -2.66 3.23
N GLY A 77 -4.27 -3.48 3.39
CA GLY A 77 -5.29 -3.67 2.38
C GLY A 77 -4.90 -4.54 1.19
N THR A 78 -3.79 -5.26 1.22
CA THR A 78 -3.39 -6.10 0.07
C THR A 78 -4.00 -7.48 0.13
N GLY A 79 -4.27 -8.09 -1.03
CA GLY A 79 -4.76 -9.46 -1.16
C GLY A 79 -3.70 -10.55 -0.91
N ARG A 80 -2.56 -10.20 -0.31
CA ARG A 80 -1.45 -11.11 -0.04
C ARG A 80 -0.96 -11.03 1.39
N PRO A 81 -0.91 -12.16 2.13
CA PRO A 81 -0.24 -12.21 3.43
C PRO A 81 1.27 -12.06 3.21
N ALA A 82 1.85 -11.04 3.83
CA ALA A 82 3.29 -10.78 3.77
C ALA A 82 3.76 -10.03 5.02
N MET A 83 5.08 -9.97 5.24
CA MET A 83 5.66 -9.33 6.42
C MET A 83 5.31 -10.08 7.71
N GLY A 84 4.94 -9.40 8.80
CA GLY A 84 4.69 -10.01 10.12
C GLY A 84 5.98 -10.33 10.85
N ASP A 85 6.98 -9.46 10.65
CA ASP A 85 8.32 -9.66 11.20
C ASP A 85 8.37 -9.44 12.70
N ILE A 86 9.10 -10.30 13.39
CA ILE A 86 9.41 -10.26 14.82
C ILE A 86 8.12 -10.20 15.66
N SER A 87 7.69 -11.34 16.17
CA SER A 87 6.47 -11.43 16.97
C SER A 87 6.77 -11.48 18.46
N LEU A 88 5.96 -10.79 19.25
CA LEU A 88 5.98 -10.81 20.70
C LEU A 88 4.70 -11.47 21.21
N VAL A 89 4.82 -12.30 22.26
CA VAL A 89 3.66 -12.91 22.93
C VAL A 89 3.87 -12.91 24.45
N PRO A 90 3.08 -12.16 25.24
CA PRO A 90 3.15 -12.29 26.69
C PRO A 90 2.57 -13.63 27.15
N ILE A 91 3.31 -14.36 27.98
CA ILE A 91 2.95 -15.69 28.45
C ILE A 91 2.62 -15.63 29.94
N LEU A 92 1.54 -16.27 30.37
CA LEU A 92 1.29 -16.64 31.75
C LEU A 92 1.79 -18.08 31.99
N ASP A 93 1.97 -18.43 33.27
CA ASP A 93 2.51 -19.72 33.69
C ASP A 93 1.91 -20.91 32.92
N ILE A 94 2.73 -21.57 32.12
CA ILE A 94 2.43 -22.88 31.55
C ILE A 94 3.09 -23.89 32.51
N GLY A 95 2.27 -24.66 33.22
CA GLY A 95 2.75 -25.61 34.20
C GLY A 95 3.92 -26.45 33.70
N ARG A 96 4.98 -26.54 34.48
CA ARG A 96 6.33 -27.13 34.17
C ARG A 96 6.29 -28.51 33.50
N LYS A 97 5.17 -29.23 33.49
CA LYS A 97 5.03 -30.56 32.86
C LYS A 97 4.80 -30.52 31.37
N GLU A 98 4.21 -29.46 30.83
CA GLU A 98 3.86 -29.34 29.41
C GLU A 98 5.05 -28.91 28.54
N HIS A 99 6.08 -28.28 29.09
CA HIS A 99 7.27 -27.82 28.34
C HIS A 99 8.10 -28.92 27.67
N LYS A 100 8.00 -30.18 28.12
CA LYS A 100 8.84 -31.28 27.60
C LYS A 100 8.19 -32.11 26.49
N GLU A 101 6.89 -32.01 26.27
CA GLU A 101 6.15 -32.92 25.40
C GLU A 101 5.58 -32.29 24.12
N HIS A 102 5.54 -30.96 23.99
CA HIS A 102 4.91 -30.32 22.84
C HIS A 102 5.88 -29.74 21.82
N LYS A 103 5.86 -30.31 20.61
CA LYS A 103 6.64 -29.89 19.45
C LYS A 103 6.08 -28.65 18.75
N ASP A 104 4.87 -28.17 19.07
CA ASP A 104 4.18 -27.06 18.45
C ASP A 104 3.96 -25.89 19.40
N PHE A 105 4.96 -25.02 19.54
CA PHE A 105 4.84 -23.79 20.33
C PHE A 105 3.81 -22.81 19.73
N ALA A 106 3.61 -22.83 18.41
CA ALA A 106 2.61 -22.02 17.72
C ALA A 106 1.16 -22.32 18.17
N ALA A 107 0.88 -23.54 18.63
CA ALA A 107 -0.45 -23.93 19.14
C ALA A 107 -0.75 -23.36 20.52
N PHE A 108 0.29 -23.06 21.32
CA PHE A 108 0.13 -22.52 22.68
C PHE A 108 0.07 -20.99 22.75
N ALA A 109 0.52 -20.30 21.72
CA ALA A 109 0.69 -18.86 21.70
C ALA A 109 -0.57 -18.09 21.23
N SER A 110 -1.74 -18.71 21.19
CA SER A 110 -2.97 -17.97 20.88
C SER A 110 -3.75 -17.65 22.16
N PHE A 111 -3.88 -16.36 22.45
CA PHE A 111 -4.60 -15.90 23.64
C PHE A 111 -5.92 -15.26 23.27
N ALA A 112 -6.99 -15.64 23.99
CA ALA A 112 -8.27 -14.97 23.82
C ALA A 112 -8.14 -13.51 24.24
N ALA A 113 -8.62 -12.63 23.37
CA ALA A 113 -8.69 -11.20 23.60
C ALA A 113 -10.02 -10.84 24.24
N LYS A 114 -10.01 -9.95 25.24
CA LYS A 114 -11.24 -9.31 25.71
C LYS A 114 -11.61 -8.24 24.70
N LYS A 115 -12.35 -8.62 23.65
CA LYS A 115 -12.67 -7.76 22.49
C LYS A 115 -13.23 -6.39 22.87
N GLN A 116 -14.01 -6.30 23.97
CA GLN A 116 -14.55 -5.05 24.48
C GLN A 116 -13.49 -4.08 25.03
N THR A 117 -12.25 -4.53 25.23
CA THR A 117 -11.11 -3.69 25.68
C THR A 117 -10.21 -3.28 24.53
N GLU A 118 -10.51 -3.73 23.33
CA GLU A 118 -9.69 -3.44 22.15
C GLU A 118 -9.90 -1.97 21.72
N VAL A 119 -8.82 -1.25 21.57
CA VAL A 119 -8.79 0.16 21.16
C VAL A 119 -7.75 0.31 20.06
N ALA A 120 -8.14 0.95 18.97
CA ALA A 120 -7.23 1.37 17.91
C ALA A 120 -7.46 2.84 17.58
N GLU A 121 -6.38 3.61 17.55
CA GLU A 121 -6.36 5.03 17.20
C GLU A 121 -5.08 5.30 16.37
N PRO A 122 -5.00 6.38 15.56
CA PRO A 122 -3.77 6.76 14.90
C PRO A 122 -2.58 6.81 15.86
N GLY A 123 -1.61 5.92 15.63
CA GLY A 123 -0.43 5.79 16.48
C GLY A 123 -0.62 5.07 17.82
N CYS A 124 -1.75 4.39 18.03
CA CYS A 124 -1.98 3.61 19.24
C CYS A 124 -2.86 2.38 18.97
N TYR A 125 -2.46 1.26 19.56
CA TYR A 125 -3.30 0.07 19.70
C TYR A 125 -3.24 -0.43 21.15
N ALA A 126 -4.35 -0.94 21.68
CA ALA A 126 -4.39 -1.55 23.02
C ALA A 126 -5.41 -2.68 23.10
N VAL A 127 -5.10 -3.71 23.87
CA VAL A 127 -6.03 -4.80 24.20
C VAL A 127 -5.68 -5.42 25.55
N THR A 128 -6.67 -5.93 26.27
CA THR A 128 -6.45 -6.80 27.44
C THR A 128 -6.78 -8.23 27.06
N LEU A 129 -5.85 -9.13 27.27
CA LEU A 129 -6.05 -10.56 27.04
C LEU A 129 -6.93 -11.16 28.15
N GLU A 130 -7.56 -12.30 27.89
CA GLU A 130 -8.33 -13.05 28.94
C GLU A 130 -7.45 -13.43 30.15
N SER A 131 -6.16 -13.58 29.91
CA SER A 131 -5.14 -13.77 30.96
C SER A 131 -5.00 -12.59 31.91
N GLY A 132 -5.55 -11.42 31.57
CA GLY A 132 -5.41 -10.19 32.32
C GLY A 132 -4.23 -9.33 31.91
N VAL A 133 -3.35 -9.79 31.02
CA VAL A 133 -2.24 -8.98 30.51
C VAL A 133 -2.79 -7.90 29.58
N LYS A 134 -2.46 -6.64 29.87
CA LYS A 134 -2.74 -5.50 28.98
C LYS A 134 -1.56 -5.31 28.04
N CYS A 135 -1.82 -5.21 26.75
CA CYS A 135 -0.86 -4.99 25.67
C CYS A 135 -1.17 -3.66 25.02
N GLU A 136 -0.19 -2.75 24.95
CA GLU A 136 -0.32 -1.43 24.33
C GLU A 136 0.82 -1.20 23.35
N ALA A 137 0.53 -0.62 22.19
CA ALA A 137 1.52 -0.31 21.14
C ALA A 137 1.47 1.14 20.72
N THR A 138 2.64 1.69 20.41
CA THR A 138 2.84 2.93 19.66
C THR A 138 4.07 2.79 18.77
N ALA A 139 4.35 3.79 17.92
CA ALA A 139 5.48 3.72 17.00
C ALA A 139 6.15 5.08 16.76
N THR A 140 7.44 5.04 16.50
CA THR A 140 8.14 6.07 15.73
C THR A 140 8.17 5.67 14.25
N GLU A 141 8.93 6.34 13.41
CA GLU A 141 9.06 5.95 12.00
C GLU A 141 9.71 4.57 11.81
N ARG A 142 10.69 4.23 12.69
CA ARG A 142 11.51 3.00 12.57
C ARG A 142 11.51 2.12 13.82
N VAL A 143 10.83 2.55 14.90
CA VAL A 143 10.84 1.82 16.19
C VAL A 143 9.41 1.54 16.64
N ALA A 144 9.07 0.26 16.75
CA ALA A 144 7.86 -0.19 17.41
C ALA A 144 8.07 -0.15 18.94
N VAL A 145 7.10 0.34 19.69
CA VAL A 145 7.17 0.45 21.14
C VAL A 145 5.95 -0.23 21.75
N TRP A 146 6.21 -1.25 22.55
CA TRP A 146 5.21 -2.02 23.29
C TRP A 146 5.29 -1.75 24.78
N ARG A 147 4.13 -1.73 25.46
CA ARG A 147 4.00 -1.74 26.89
C ARG A 147 3.07 -2.88 27.30
N PHE A 148 3.62 -3.84 28.04
CA PHE A 148 2.89 -4.96 28.61
C PHE A 148 2.71 -4.72 30.12
N THR A 149 1.49 -4.93 30.62
CA THR A 149 1.18 -4.85 32.06
C THR A 149 0.55 -6.16 32.50
N TRP A 150 1.25 -6.88 33.39
CA TRP A 150 0.77 -8.16 33.96
C TRP A 150 -0.06 -7.92 35.22
N PRO A 151 -0.98 -8.87 35.60
CA PRO A 151 -1.59 -8.89 36.92
C PRO A 151 -0.52 -8.98 38.03
N GLU A 152 -0.80 -8.44 39.23
CA GLU A 152 0.17 -8.29 40.36
C GLU A 152 0.86 -9.58 40.79
N SER A 153 0.23 -10.75 40.64
CA SER A 153 0.76 -12.05 41.06
C SER A 153 1.32 -12.90 39.90
N ALA A 154 1.39 -12.36 38.67
CA ALA A 154 1.79 -13.15 37.50
C ALA A 154 3.31 -13.11 37.29
N GLU A 155 3.91 -14.25 36.98
CA GLU A 155 5.27 -14.28 36.44
C GLU A 155 5.30 -13.56 35.10
N ARG A 156 6.22 -12.60 34.94
CA ARG A 156 6.35 -11.78 33.73
C ARG A 156 7.24 -12.50 32.73
N ARG A 157 6.61 -13.06 31.70
CA ARG A 157 7.30 -13.79 30.64
C ARG A 157 6.89 -13.28 29.28
N LEU A 158 7.84 -13.22 28.36
CA LEU A 158 7.61 -12.81 26.97
C LEU A 158 8.25 -13.86 26.03
N PHE A 159 7.46 -14.40 25.12
CA PHE A 159 7.98 -15.14 23.97
C PHE A 159 8.34 -14.14 22.88
N VAL A 160 9.57 -14.25 22.37
CA VAL A 160 10.10 -13.41 21.28
C VAL A 160 10.42 -14.34 20.12
N ASP A 161 9.77 -14.15 18.99
CA ASP A 161 10.01 -14.87 17.74
C ASP A 161 10.57 -13.93 16.67
N ALA A 162 11.90 -13.92 16.53
CA ALA A 162 12.58 -13.13 15.51
C ALA A 162 12.47 -13.73 14.11
N ALA A 163 12.03 -14.99 13.99
CA ALA A 163 11.78 -15.67 12.74
C ALA A 163 10.32 -15.51 12.24
N ALA A 164 9.46 -14.85 13.02
CA ALA A 164 8.05 -14.71 12.66
C ALA A 164 7.87 -14.08 11.28
N MET A 165 6.86 -14.57 10.55
CA MET A 165 6.34 -14.00 9.30
C MET A 165 4.92 -14.50 9.03
N LEU A 166 4.04 -13.66 8.43
CA LEU A 166 2.64 -14.00 8.18
C LEU A 166 2.43 -15.11 7.15
N MET A 167 3.36 -15.30 6.24
CA MET A 167 3.20 -16.25 5.13
C MET A 167 3.57 -17.71 5.44
N GLN A 168 3.80 -18.06 6.66
CA GLN A 168 4.37 -19.38 7.01
C GLN A 168 3.55 -20.56 6.45
N SER A 169 2.23 -20.57 6.60
CA SER A 169 1.40 -21.69 6.16
C SER A 169 1.26 -21.81 4.64
N PHE A 170 1.25 -20.70 3.93
CA PHE A 170 1.13 -20.67 2.46
C PHE A 170 2.46 -21.03 1.79
N ASN A 171 3.56 -20.56 2.35
CA ASN A 171 4.89 -20.75 1.78
C ASN A 171 5.56 -22.06 2.12
N GLN A 172 5.13 -22.76 3.17
CA GLN A 172 5.63 -24.12 3.47
C GLN A 172 5.49 -25.05 2.26
N LYS A 173 4.41 -24.93 1.49
CA LYS A 173 4.21 -25.67 0.23
C LYS A 173 5.14 -25.20 -0.91
N LYS A 174 5.69 -23.98 -0.81
CA LYS A 174 6.58 -23.37 -1.82
C LYS A 174 8.03 -23.23 -1.36
N GLY A 175 8.38 -23.73 -0.16
CA GLY A 175 9.72 -23.61 0.39
C GLY A 175 10.08 -22.23 0.95
N ALA A 176 9.08 -21.39 1.26
CA ALA A 176 9.35 -20.13 1.95
C ALA A 176 9.82 -20.39 3.38
N THR A 177 10.97 -19.90 3.69
CA THR A 177 11.67 -20.14 4.95
C THR A 177 12.43 -18.89 5.36
N VAL A 178 12.86 -18.88 6.62
CA VAL A 178 13.92 -17.99 7.08
C VAL A 178 15.23 -18.75 6.97
N PRO A 179 15.96 -18.66 5.84
CA PRO A 179 17.17 -19.44 5.62
C PRO A 179 18.33 -19.01 6.50
N TRP A 180 18.30 -17.78 6.98
CA TRP A 180 19.29 -17.21 7.87
C TRP A 180 18.62 -16.34 8.93
N SER A 181 19.03 -16.56 10.17
CA SER A 181 18.76 -15.69 11.31
C SER A 181 19.94 -15.80 12.28
N GLU A 182 20.42 -14.67 12.75
CA GLU A 182 21.43 -14.59 13.80
C GLU A 182 20.98 -13.57 14.83
N ALA A 183 21.13 -13.91 16.10
CA ALA A 183 20.87 -13.01 17.19
C ALA A 183 21.87 -13.13 18.32
N LYS A 184 22.14 -11.99 18.94
CA LYS A 184 23.09 -11.80 20.02
C LYS A 184 22.37 -11.24 21.24
N GLU A 185 22.71 -11.77 22.40
CA GLU A 185 22.27 -11.24 23.68
C GLU A 185 23.22 -10.15 24.15
N GLY A 186 22.69 -9.03 24.58
CA GLY A 186 23.48 -7.95 25.16
C GLY A 186 24.01 -8.30 26.53
N GLU A 187 25.26 -7.91 26.82
CA GLU A 187 25.88 -8.11 28.12
C GLU A 187 25.12 -7.44 29.29
N ASP A 188 24.36 -6.39 28.98
CA ASP A 188 23.48 -5.69 29.91
C ASP A 188 22.23 -6.48 30.31
N ARG A 189 22.00 -7.63 29.69
CA ARG A 189 20.80 -8.47 29.86
C ARG A 189 19.48 -7.70 29.58
N ARG A 190 19.53 -6.67 28.73
CA ARG A 190 18.39 -5.81 28.35
C ARG A 190 18.17 -5.73 26.86
N SER A 191 19.04 -6.33 26.06
CA SER A 191 18.93 -6.19 24.63
C SER A 191 19.21 -7.48 23.85
N LEU A 192 18.47 -7.64 22.76
CA LEU A 192 18.72 -8.62 21.72
C LEU A 192 18.96 -7.87 20.41
N SER A 193 19.96 -8.28 19.64
CA SER A 193 20.17 -7.72 18.28
C SER A 193 20.47 -8.82 17.30
N GLY A 194 20.19 -8.58 16.04
CA GLY A 194 20.44 -9.58 15.01
C GLY A 194 19.85 -9.20 13.66
N GLY A 195 19.78 -10.19 12.80
CA GLY A 195 19.19 -10.06 11.49
C GLY A 195 18.55 -11.35 11.01
N LYS A 196 17.73 -11.24 9.99
CA LYS A 196 17.15 -12.37 9.29
C LYS A 196 17.03 -12.10 7.80
N THR A 197 17.12 -13.15 7.00
CA THR A 197 16.68 -13.16 5.61
C THR A 197 15.40 -13.99 5.53
N ALA A 198 14.36 -13.40 5.00
CA ALA A 198 13.09 -14.07 4.77
C ALA A 198 12.92 -14.34 3.27
N LEU A 199 12.46 -15.54 2.92
CA LEU A 199 12.03 -15.92 1.58
C LEU A 199 10.51 -15.95 1.58
N GLY A 200 9.90 -14.83 1.21
CA GLY A 200 8.47 -14.68 1.08
C GLY A 200 8.05 -14.60 -0.39
N TRP A 201 7.18 -13.66 -0.72
CA TRP A 201 6.89 -13.30 -2.10
C TRP A 201 8.12 -12.71 -2.79
N THR A 202 8.86 -11.87 -2.07
CA THR A 202 10.20 -11.42 -2.43
C THR A 202 11.18 -11.81 -1.32
N PRO A 203 12.43 -12.16 -1.64
CA PRO A 203 13.47 -12.27 -0.63
C PRO A 203 13.82 -10.89 -0.06
N TYR A 204 14.00 -10.80 1.26
CA TYR A 204 14.46 -9.58 1.91
C TYR A 204 15.27 -9.86 3.15
N THR A 205 16.13 -8.91 3.54
CA THR A 205 16.93 -8.97 4.74
C THR A 205 16.58 -7.79 5.65
N LEU A 206 16.31 -8.10 6.92
CA LEU A 206 16.07 -7.14 7.99
C LEU A 206 17.03 -7.38 9.14
N PHE A 207 17.49 -6.29 9.73
CA PHE A 207 18.23 -6.26 10.99
C PHE A 207 17.36 -5.61 12.04
N TYR A 208 17.57 -5.99 13.30
CA TYR A 208 16.78 -5.52 14.41
C TYR A 208 17.61 -5.30 15.68
N ARG A 209 17.09 -4.39 16.51
CA ARG A 209 17.47 -4.26 17.91
C ARG A 209 16.23 -4.21 18.77
N ILE A 210 16.17 -5.13 19.76
CA ILE A 210 15.12 -5.19 20.77
C ILE A 210 15.72 -4.70 22.08
N GLU A 211 15.08 -3.75 22.74
CA GLU A 211 15.49 -3.27 24.08
C GLU A 211 14.32 -3.44 25.07
N PHE A 212 14.63 -3.95 26.26
CA PHE A 212 13.72 -4.14 27.37
C PHE A 212 13.97 -3.08 28.44
N SER A 213 12.92 -2.58 29.08
CA SER A 213 13.04 -1.54 30.12
C SER A 213 13.80 -2.01 31.38
N GLU A 214 13.90 -3.32 31.58
CA GLU A 214 14.62 -3.94 32.70
C GLU A 214 15.43 -5.16 32.25
N PRO A 215 16.45 -5.59 33.01
CA PRO A 215 17.20 -6.79 32.69
C PRO A 215 16.34 -8.04 32.91
N TRP A 216 16.49 -9.01 32.04
CA TRP A 216 15.87 -10.31 32.26
C TRP A 216 16.50 -11.07 33.41
N ALA A 217 15.69 -11.80 34.17
CA ALA A 217 16.16 -12.73 35.21
C ALA A 217 16.71 -14.03 34.55
N LYS A 218 16.01 -14.49 33.52
CA LYS A 218 16.37 -15.69 32.77
C LYS A 218 15.98 -15.52 31.28
N ILE A 219 16.79 -16.12 30.40
CA ILE A 219 16.47 -16.22 28.98
C ILE A 219 16.75 -17.68 28.53
N ASP A 220 15.77 -18.26 27.87
CA ASP A 220 15.88 -19.61 27.31
C ASP A 220 15.76 -19.53 25.80
N LYS A 221 16.81 -19.85 25.06
CA LYS A 221 16.76 -19.96 23.60
C LYS A 221 16.07 -21.27 23.23
N LEU A 222 15.05 -21.15 22.37
CA LEU A 222 14.29 -22.30 21.89
C LEU A 222 14.90 -22.87 20.59
N PRO A 223 14.69 -24.16 20.31
CA PRO A 223 15.11 -24.74 19.03
C PRO A 223 14.35 -24.11 17.88
N SER A 224 15.00 -24.09 16.71
CA SER A 224 14.36 -23.64 15.46
C SER A 224 13.13 -24.51 15.16
N ASP A 225 12.06 -23.88 14.68
CA ASP A 225 10.87 -24.60 14.24
C ASP A 225 11.16 -25.29 12.91
N PRO A 226 10.94 -26.60 12.77
CA PRO A 226 11.13 -27.28 11.50
C PRO A 226 10.21 -26.78 10.39
N PHE A 227 9.11 -26.06 10.75
CA PHE A 227 8.18 -25.48 9.79
C PHE A 227 8.46 -24.01 9.45
N GLN A 228 9.19 -23.28 10.30
CA GLN A 228 9.50 -21.85 10.12
C GLN A 228 10.94 -21.57 9.66
N GLY A 229 11.78 -22.60 9.59
CA GLY A 229 13.17 -22.45 9.22
C GLY A 229 14.11 -22.17 10.39
N LYS A 230 15.34 -21.73 10.08
CA LYS A 230 16.38 -21.42 11.08
C LYS A 230 16.13 -20.03 11.67
N GLY A 231 15.28 -19.92 12.67
CA GLY A 231 15.01 -18.66 13.33
C GLY A 231 15.30 -18.69 14.82
N ASP A 232 15.77 -17.57 15.34
CA ASP A 232 16.02 -17.42 16.77
C ASP A 232 14.73 -17.05 17.50
N ARG A 233 14.46 -17.81 18.57
CA ARG A 233 13.29 -17.64 19.43
C ARG A 233 13.69 -17.79 20.89
N TRP A 234 13.04 -17.00 21.78
CA TRP A 234 13.35 -17.01 23.21
C TRP A 234 12.10 -16.98 24.05
N ILE A 235 12.21 -17.55 25.24
CA ILE A 235 11.37 -17.17 26.38
C ILE A 235 12.23 -16.33 27.29
N VAL A 236 11.78 -15.08 27.52
CA VAL A 236 12.44 -14.11 28.38
C VAL A 236 11.61 -13.97 29.66
N GLU A 237 12.22 -14.25 30.81
CA GLU A 237 11.59 -14.14 32.13
C GLU A 237 12.14 -12.91 32.85
N PHE A 238 11.27 -12.10 33.41
CA PHE A 238 11.62 -10.89 34.18
C PHE A 238 11.38 -11.17 35.66
N GLY A 239 12.32 -10.76 36.53
CA GLY A 239 12.22 -10.97 37.98
C GLY A 239 11.09 -10.13 38.61
N ASP A 240 10.73 -10.43 39.86
CA ASP A 240 9.88 -9.57 40.66
C ASP A 240 10.55 -8.21 40.84
N SER A 241 9.88 -7.14 40.47
CA SER A 241 10.39 -5.77 40.57
C SER A 241 10.69 -5.31 42.01
N LEU A 242 10.35 -6.14 43.01
CA LEU A 242 10.53 -5.89 44.44
C LEU A 242 11.91 -6.27 45.00
N THR A 243 12.82 -6.92 44.22
CA THR A 243 14.17 -7.19 44.69
C THR A 243 15.21 -6.47 43.83
N PRO A 244 15.73 -5.31 44.29
CA PRO A 244 16.87 -4.70 43.62
C PRO A 244 18.11 -5.58 43.82
N ASN A 245 18.40 -6.52 42.99
CA ASN A 245 19.68 -7.21 42.92
C ASN A 245 20.74 -6.31 42.25
N CYS A 246 21.00 -5.13 42.83
CA CYS A 246 22.13 -4.27 42.45
C CYS A 246 23.29 -4.60 43.35
N SER A 247 24.03 -5.70 43.09
CA SER A 247 25.30 -5.99 43.73
C SER A 247 26.50 -5.61 42.87
N ASP A 248 26.30 -5.07 41.66
CA ASP A 248 27.39 -4.58 40.85
C ASP A 248 27.27 -3.05 40.65
N GLY A 249 28.20 -2.31 41.10
CA GLY A 249 28.25 -0.83 41.09
C GLY A 249 28.32 -0.23 39.66
N SER A 250 27.62 -0.78 38.66
CA SER A 250 27.56 -0.24 37.33
C SER A 250 26.52 0.91 37.21
N THR A 251 26.98 2.10 36.94
CA THR A 251 26.19 3.31 36.68
C THR A 251 25.62 3.33 35.23
N ASN A 252 25.09 2.21 34.76
CA ASN A 252 24.48 2.20 33.43
C ASN A 252 23.12 2.89 33.48
N VAL A 253 23.04 4.08 32.94
CA VAL A 253 21.80 4.86 32.79
C VAL A 253 20.86 4.07 31.87
N SER A 254 19.69 3.70 32.37
CA SER A 254 18.64 3.04 31.58
C SER A 254 18.33 3.88 30.34
N PRO A 255 18.19 3.29 29.16
CA PRO A 255 17.79 4.01 27.95
C PRO A 255 16.34 4.52 28.01
N PHE A 256 15.59 4.16 29.03
CA PHE A 256 14.20 4.52 29.24
C PHE A 256 14.10 5.66 30.27
N LYS A 257 13.33 6.72 29.95
CA LYS A 257 13.24 7.95 30.75
C LYS A 257 12.75 7.71 32.19
N ASN A 258 11.99 6.67 32.44
CA ASN A 258 11.35 6.38 33.71
C ASN A 258 11.97 5.21 34.49
N ALA A 259 13.04 4.59 34.03
CA ALA A 259 13.62 3.43 34.70
C ALA A 259 14.20 3.77 36.11
N GLY A 260 14.50 5.04 36.39
CA GLY A 260 14.91 5.53 37.70
C GLY A 260 13.73 5.94 38.58
N ALA A 261 12.59 6.29 38.02
CA ALA A 261 11.39 6.70 38.76
C ALA A 261 10.58 5.53 39.31
N LEU A 262 10.76 4.31 38.75
CA LEU A 262 10.10 3.10 39.26
C LEU A 262 10.51 2.72 40.68
N ALA A 263 11.65 3.23 41.19
CA ALA A 263 12.08 3.03 42.55
C ALA A 263 11.29 3.91 43.57
N GLU A 264 10.58 4.93 43.10
CA GLU A 264 9.77 5.85 43.88
C GLU A 264 8.27 5.79 43.54
N ALA A 265 7.85 4.83 42.70
CA ALA A 265 6.47 4.72 42.23
C ALA A 265 5.48 4.48 43.37
N SER A 266 4.56 5.41 43.54
CA SER A 266 3.49 5.31 44.55
C SER A 266 2.31 4.44 44.08
N ASP A 267 2.26 4.03 42.77
CA ASP A 267 1.23 3.20 42.19
C ASP A 267 1.77 1.79 41.89
N LYS A 268 1.21 0.77 42.56
CA LYS A 268 1.60 -0.63 42.38
C LYS A 268 1.41 -1.15 40.95
N SER A 269 0.57 -0.49 40.14
CA SER A 269 0.35 -0.87 38.74
C SER A 269 1.58 -0.66 37.86
N GLU A 270 2.47 0.28 38.21
CA GLU A 270 3.70 0.55 37.44
C GLU A 270 4.77 -0.55 37.68
N LEU A 271 4.74 -1.25 38.78
CA LEU A 271 5.70 -2.32 39.14
C LEU A 271 5.59 -3.57 38.27
N ASN A 272 4.44 -3.77 37.59
CA ASN A 272 4.19 -4.94 36.76
C ASN A 272 4.26 -4.62 35.24
N GLN A 273 4.84 -3.48 34.87
CA GLN A 273 4.97 -3.06 33.46
C GLN A 273 6.34 -3.41 32.89
N LEU A 274 6.34 -3.76 31.62
CA LEU A 274 7.55 -3.94 30.80
C LEU A 274 7.37 -3.14 29.51
N GLU A 275 8.27 -2.21 29.21
CA GLU A 275 8.38 -1.64 27.88
C GLU A 275 9.36 -2.43 27.04
N VAL A 276 8.98 -2.68 25.79
CA VAL A 276 9.82 -3.35 24.77
C VAL A 276 9.87 -2.45 23.54
N ARG A 277 11.06 -2.16 23.08
CA ARG A 277 11.31 -1.33 21.89
C ARG A 277 12.00 -2.16 20.83
N ILE A 278 11.51 -2.11 19.61
CA ILE A 278 12.02 -2.89 18.48
C ILE A 278 12.31 -1.94 17.33
N ALA A 279 13.60 -1.67 17.09
CA ALA A 279 14.04 -0.91 15.93
C ALA A 279 14.38 -1.85 14.79
N LEU A 280 14.02 -1.45 13.57
CA LEU A 280 14.36 -2.16 12.34
C LEU A 280 15.35 -1.37 11.50
N SER A 281 16.10 -2.06 10.67
CA SER A 281 17.00 -1.53 9.64
C SER A 281 17.11 -2.52 8.49
N THR A 282 17.21 -2.01 7.26
CA THR A 282 17.54 -2.83 6.10
C THR A 282 19.05 -2.93 5.87
N VAL A 283 19.86 -2.19 6.64
CA VAL A 283 21.29 -2.02 6.46
C VAL A 283 22.10 -2.96 7.36
N SER A 284 21.95 -2.78 8.69
CA SER A 284 22.72 -3.53 9.67
C SER A 284 22.15 -3.43 11.10
N GLU A 285 22.69 -4.22 12.04
CA GLU A 285 22.37 -4.14 13.48
C GLU A 285 22.72 -2.74 14.06
N GLU A 286 23.85 -2.16 13.60
CA GLU A 286 24.26 -0.80 13.97
C GLU A 286 23.27 0.26 13.46
N GLY A 287 22.69 0.04 12.25
CA GLY A 287 21.62 0.87 11.71
C GLY A 287 20.38 0.82 12.59
N ALA A 288 19.93 -0.37 12.98
CA ALA A 288 18.80 -0.54 13.91
C ALA A 288 19.10 0.13 15.28
N SER A 289 20.33 0.01 15.80
CA SER A 289 20.76 0.68 17.03
C SER A 289 20.77 2.21 16.90
N ALA A 290 21.18 2.74 15.75
CA ALA A 290 21.15 4.16 15.46
C ALA A 290 19.71 4.70 15.37
N ASN A 291 18.81 3.97 14.73
CA ASN A 291 17.38 4.28 14.65
C ASN A 291 16.76 4.32 16.04
N MET A 292 17.02 3.31 16.88
CA MET A 292 16.59 3.25 18.27
C MET A 292 17.06 4.49 19.06
N LYS A 293 18.35 4.80 18.96
CA LYS A 293 18.96 5.93 19.66
C LYS A 293 18.36 7.27 19.25
N ALA A 294 18.13 7.46 17.95
CA ALA A 294 17.67 8.75 17.44
C ALA A 294 16.20 9.00 17.72
N GLU A 295 15.35 7.97 17.65
CA GLU A 295 13.91 8.15 17.63
C GLU A 295 13.23 7.85 18.98
N ALA A 296 13.72 6.87 19.73
CA ALA A 296 13.02 6.37 20.92
C ALA A 296 13.80 6.57 22.24
N ARG A 297 15.16 6.63 22.20
CA ARG A 297 15.94 6.73 23.45
C ARG A 297 15.64 8.03 24.20
N GLY A 298 15.39 7.91 25.50
CA GLY A 298 15.13 9.05 26.37
C GLY A 298 13.71 9.61 26.28
N LYS A 299 12.80 8.95 25.56
CA LYS A 299 11.36 9.26 25.53
C LYS A 299 10.59 8.17 26.25
N SER A 300 9.51 8.54 26.91
CA SER A 300 8.52 7.60 27.44
C SER A 300 7.60 7.08 26.33
N PHE A 301 6.90 5.99 26.59
CA PHE A 301 5.83 5.47 25.73
C PHE A 301 4.79 6.55 25.39
N ASP A 302 4.35 7.30 26.41
CA ASP A 302 3.30 8.31 26.23
C ASP A 302 3.79 9.54 25.45
N GLU A 303 5.06 9.93 25.57
CA GLU A 303 5.68 10.97 24.73
C GLU A 303 5.69 10.53 23.25
N ILE A 304 6.11 9.30 22.96
CA ILE A 304 6.13 8.76 21.58
C ILE A 304 4.71 8.67 21.01
N ARG A 305 3.74 8.20 21.81
CA ARG A 305 2.32 8.15 21.43
C ARG A 305 1.77 9.53 21.08
N ALA A 306 2.07 10.53 21.92
CA ALA A 306 1.63 11.90 21.69
C ALA A 306 2.25 12.51 20.43
N GLU A 307 3.55 12.31 20.19
CA GLU A 307 4.24 12.74 18.96
C GLU A 307 3.62 12.08 17.72
N CYS A 308 3.36 10.76 17.76
CA CYS A 308 2.75 10.03 16.65
C CYS A 308 1.35 10.57 16.32
N ARG A 309 0.50 10.79 17.36
CA ARG A 309 -0.83 11.37 17.17
C ARG A 309 -0.77 12.79 16.59
N ALA A 310 0.19 13.60 17.02
CA ALA A 310 0.37 14.97 16.51
C ALA A 310 0.76 14.96 15.01
N GLU A 311 1.62 14.04 14.59
CA GLU A 311 2.00 13.89 13.19
C GLU A 311 0.80 13.47 12.32
N TRP A 312 0.01 12.50 12.79
CA TRP A 312 -1.25 12.13 12.12
C TRP A 312 -2.21 13.32 12.00
N ASN A 313 -2.42 14.08 13.08
CA ASN A 313 -3.27 15.27 13.04
C ASN A 313 -2.79 16.31 12.03
N ALA A 314 -1.48 16.54 11.96
CA ALA A 314 -0.90 17.48 11.00
C ALA A 314 -1.17 17.05 9.55
N LEU A 315 -1.08 15.74 9.24
CA LEU A 315 -1.31 15.23 7.90
C LEU A 315 -2.81 15.18 7.55
N LEU A 316 -3.65 14.70 8.46
CA LEU A 316 -5.11 14.66 8.30
C LEU A 316 -5.71 16.06 8.12
N SER A 317 -5.11 17.08 8.73
CA SER A 317 -5.56 18.48 8.60
C SER A 317 -5.41 19.05 7.18
N ARG A 318 -4.68 18.38 6.29
CA ARG A 318 -4.48 18.83 4.90
C ARG A 318 -5.73 18.70 4.05
N ALA A 319 -6.64 17.78 4.43
CA ALA A 319 -7.91 17.59 3.74
C ALA A 319 -9.04 17.51 4.77
N GLN A 320 -9.72 18.62 5.00
CA GLN A 320 -10.74 18.74 6.03
C GLN A 320 -12.13 18.56 5.44
N LEU A 321 -12.91 17.61 5.96
CA LEU A 321 -14.35 17.54 5.73
C LEU A 321 -15.03 18.53 6.68
N VAL A 322 -15.30 19.75 6.18
CA VAL A 322 -15.83 20.87 6.98
C VAL A 322 -17.29 20.62 7.35
N LYS A 323 -18.10 20.18 6.36
CA LYS A 323 -19.51 19.84 6.57
C LYS A 323 -19.78 18.41 6.11
N GLY A 324 -20.34 17.62 7.00
CA GLY A 324 -20.72 16.22 6.78
C GLY A 324 -21.21 15.59 8.08
N THR A 325 -21.88 14.45 7.95
CA THR A 325 -22.31 13.66 9.13
C THR A 325 -21.10 13.03 9.84
N ASP A 326 -21.28 12.59 11.07
CA ASP A 326 -20.22 11.91 11.83
C ASP A 326 -19.76 10.61 11.12
N GLU A 327 -20.67 9.86 10.48
CA GLU A 327 -20.33 8.70 9.67
C GLU A 327 -19.46 9.09 8.46
N GLN A 328 -19.79 10.18 7.77
CA GLN A 328 -18.97 10.69 6.67
C GLN A 328 -17.59 11.16 7.16
N LYS A 329 -17.52 11.81 8.32
CA LYS A 329 -16.23 12.21 8.92
C LYS A 329 -15.39 11.00 9.28
N LYS A 330 -15.96 9.98 9.90
CA LYS A 330 -15.25 8.72 10.18
C LYS A 330 -14.72 8.08 8.89
N SER A 331 -15.56 7.88 7.88
CA SER A 331 -15.13 7.29 6.61
C SER A 331 -14.06 8.14 5.92
N TRP A 332 -14.20 9.47 5.92
CA TRP A 332 -13.26 10.42 5.31
C TRP A 332 -11.88 10.38 5.96
N TYR A 333 -11.82 10.54 7.29
CA TYR A 333 -10.54 10.57 7.99
C TYR A 333 -9.88 9.20 8.09
N THR A 334 -10.67 8.12 8.12
CA THR A 334 -10.13 6.76 8.02
C THR A 334 -9.57 6.48 6.63
N ALA A 335 -10.22 6.94 5.56
CA ALA A 335 -9.68 6.84 4.21
C ALA A 335 -8.37 7.64 4.05
N LEU A 336 -8.28 8.85 4.62
CA LEU A 336 -7.01 9.60 4.67
C LEU A 336 -5.94 8.86 5.48
N TYR A 337 -6.30 8.24 6.59
CA TYR A 337 -5.38 7.44 7.39
C TYR A 337 -4.83 6.26 6.58
N HIS A 338 -5.67 5.45 5.94
CA HIS A 338 -5.25 4.34 5.09
C HIS A 338 -4.33 4.81 3.95
N LEU A 339 -4.68 5.91 3.28
CA LEU A 339 -3.87 6.49 2.21
C LEU A 339 -2.41 6.77 2.64
N PHE A 340 -2.21 7.24 3.88
CA PHE A 340 -0.89 7.67 4.35
C PHE A 340 -0.11 6.61 5.12
N ILE A 341 -0.59 5.36 5.17
CA ILE A 341 0.18 4.25 5.77
C ILE A 341 1.35 3.86 4.87
N GLN A 342 1.14 3.79 3.56
CA GLN A 342 2.12 3.36 2.56
C GLN A 342 2.27 4.41 1.45
N PRO A 343 3.40 4.41 0.68
CA PRO A 343 4.56 3.50 0.75
C PRO A 343 5.40 3.68 2.00
N ASN A 344 6.12 2.63 2.42
CA ASN A 344 6.87 2.65 3.67
C ASN A 344 8.32 3.08 3.48
N THR A 345 8.86 3.87 4.41
CA THR A 345 10.29 4.23 4.43
C THR A 345 11.17 2.99 4.64
N GLN A 346 12.33 2.97 3.97
CA GLN A 346 13.36 1.94 4.12
C GLN A 346 14.71 2.49 4.57
N THR A 347 14.86 3.80 4.62
CA THR A 347 16.11 4.42 5.06
C THR A 347 16.27 4.37 6.57
N ASP A 348 17.49 4.14 7.04
CA ASP A 348 17.91 4.43 8.40
C ASP A 348 17.96 5.97 8.61
N VAL A 349 18.11 6.40 9.85
CA VAL A 349 18.17 7.82 10.22
C VAL A 349 19.35 8.59 9.59
N ASP A 350 20.36 7.89 9.11
CA ASP A 350 21.50 8.45 8.39
C ASP A 350 21.31 8.46 6.86
N GLY A 351 20.12 8.07 6.37
CA GLY A 351 19.76 8.04 4.96
C GLY A 351 20.23 6.78 4.21
N ARG A 352 20.91 5.83 4.86
CA ARG A 352 21.32 4.57 4.22
C ARG A 352 20.12 3.60 4.08
N TYR A 353 20.17 2.81 3.02
CA TYR A 353 19.21 1.74 2.76
C TYR A 353 19.87 0.62 1.95
N ARG A 354 19.29 -0.57 1.96
CA ARG A 354 19.70 -1.67 1.08
C ARG A 354 18.92 -1.60 -0.22
N GLY A 355 19.64 -1.51 -1.33
CA GLY A 355 19.08 -1.46 -2.68
C GLY A 355 18.58 -2.81 -3.21
N ALA A 356 17.93 -2.77 -4.37
CA ALA A 356 17.48 -3.97 -5.08
C ALA A 356 18.64 -4.83 -5.61
N ASP A 357 19.83 -4.27 -5.75
CA ASP A 357 21.10 -4.96 -6.06
C ASP A 357 21.74 -5.64 -4.83
N GLY A 358 21.16 -5.50 -3.65
CA GLY A 358 21.70 -6.00 -2.38
C GLY A 358 22.77 -5.11 -1.74
N GLU A 359 23.21 -4.05 -2.41
CA GLU A 359 24.24 -3.13 -1.92
C GLU A 359 23.64 -2.04 -1.01
N ILE A 360 24.50 -1.33 -0.29
CA ILE A 360 24.07 -0.23 0.59
C ILE A 360 24.24 1.10 -0.13
N HIS A 361 23.15 1.82 -0.21
CA HIS A 361 23.05 3.14 -0.84
C HIS A 361 22.64 4.21 0.17
N VAL A 362 22.64 5.47 -0.28
CA VAL A 362 22.21 6.65 0.49
C VAL A 362 21.17 7.42 -0.31
N ALA A 363 20.03 7.72 0.33
CA ALA A 363 18.94 8.50 -0.24
C ALA A 363 18.77 9.82 0.53
N GLU A 364 18.93 10.95 -0.13
CA GLU A 364 18.84 12.29 0.49
C GLU A 364 17.38 12.65 0.87
N ARG A 365 16.40 12.14 0.12
CA ARG A 365 14.95 12.39 0.31
C ARG A 365 14.19 11.19 0.90
N GLY A 366 14.93 10.22 1.45
CA GLY A 366 14.40 8.94 1.86
C GLY A 366 14.26 7.97 0.69
N HIS A 367 14.26 6.69 1.01
CA HIS A 367 13.96 5.60 0.08
C HIS A 367 12.74 4.86 0.61
N TYR A 368 11.80 4.58 -0.28
CA TYR A 368 10.51 3.98 0.04
C TYR A 368 10.31 2.66 -0.72
N SER A 369 9.48 1.81 -0.15
CA SER A 369 9.06 0.54 -0.75
C SER A 369 7.58 0.27 -0.45
N THR A 370 7.11 -0.95 -0.74
CA THR A 370 5.69 -1.32 -0.64
C THR A 370 4.81 -0.49 -1.58
N PHE A 371 5.26 -0.38 -2.83
CA PHE A 371 4.52 0.26 -3.90
C PHE A 371 3.65 -0.76 -4.62
N SER A 372 2.35 -0.72 -4.42
CA SER A 372 1.33 -1.48 -5.15
C SER A 372 0.91 -0.71 -6.40
N LEU A 373 1.79 -0.65 -7.40
CA LEU A 373 1.72 0.34 -8.48
C LEU A 373 0.55 0.14 -9.44
N TRP A 374 0.14 -1.10 -9.72
CA TRP A 374 -1.04 -1.40 -10.55
C TRP A 374 -2.32 -0.78 -9.97
N ASP A 375 -2.38 -0.68 -8.66
CA ASP A 375 -3.50 -0.11 -7.93
C ASP A 375 -3.32 1.40 -7.76
N THR A 376 -2.24 1.81 -7.12
CA THR A 376 -2.05 3.16 -6.57
C THR A 376 -1.78 4.25 -7.60
N PHE A 377 -1.32 3.90 -8.84
CA PHE A 377 -1.12 4.90 -9.89
C PHE A 377 -2.42 5.61 -10.26
N ARG A 378 -3.58 4.96 -10.05
CA ARG A 378 -4.90 5.42 -10.51
C ARG A 378 -5.42 6.62 -9.71
N ALA A 379 -5.26 6.60 -8.39
CA ALA A 379 -5.75 7.69 -7.53
C ALA A 379 -4.82 8.03 -6.36
N ALA A 380 -4.19 7.06 -5.69
CA ALA A 380 -3.36 7.33 -4.51
C ALA A 380 -2.17 8.24 -4.86
N HIS A 381 -1.38 7.91 -5.89
CA HIS A 381 -0.27 8.76 -6.34
C HIS A 381 -0.73 10.13 -6.84
N PRO A 382 -1.78 10.26 -7.68
CA PRO A 382 -2.35 11.57 -8.00
C PRO A 382 -2.79 12.38 -6.78
N LEU A 383 -3.30 11.74 -5.74
CA LEU A 383 -3.72 12.43 -4.52
C LEU A 383 -2.53 12.90 -3.68
N TYR A 384 -1.43 12.14 -3.63
CA TYR A 384 -0.18 12.58 -3.00
C TYR A 384 0.36 13.85 -3.64
N THR A 385 0.20 14.05 -4.95
CA THR A 385 0.64 15.28 -5.63
C THR A 385 -0.12 16.53 -5.16
N ILE A 386 -1.30 16.35 -4.57
CA ILE A 386 -2.13 17.42 -4.00
C ILE A 386 -1.85 17.57 -2.50
N LEU A 387 -1.90 16.45 -1.75
CA LEU A 387 -1.91 16.48 -0.29
C LEU A 387 -0.52 16.47 0.34
N CYS A 388 0.48 15.81 -0.28
CA CYS A 388 1.86 15.76 0.22
C CYS A 388 2.90 15.86 -0.90
N PRO A 389 2.84 16.96 -1.71
CA PRO A 389 3.73 17.13 -2.87
C PRO A 389 5.22 17.11 -2.50
N GLU A 390 5.57 17.44 -1.26
CA GLU A 390 6.94 17.40 -0.75
C GLU A 390 7.52 15.97 -0.63
N ARG A 391 6.67 14.94 -0.56
CA ARG A 391 7.11 13.53 -0.51
C ARG A 391 7.24 12.88 -1.88
N VAL A 392 6.49 13.38 -2.86
CA VAL A 392 6.46 12.79 -4.22
C VAL A 392 7.85 12.66 -4.87
N PRO A 393 8.76 13.65 -4.76
CA PRO A 393 10.12 13.46 -5.27
C PRO A 393 10.86 12.27 -4.65
N GLY A 394 10.70 12.00 -3.36
CA GLY A 394 11.29 10.84 -2.69
C GLY A 394 10.71 9.51 -3.18
N PHE A 395 9.40 9.48 -3.44
CA PHE A 395 8.75 8.29 -4.04
C PHE A 395 9.29 8.02 -5.45
N VAL A 396 9.40 9.06 -6.29
CA VAL A 396 9.94 8.92 -7.65
C VAL A 396 11.43 8.54 -7.62
N ASP A 397 12.23 9.16 -6.75
CA ASP A 397 13.64 8.80 -6.57
C ASP A 397 13.78 7.31 -6.22
N SER A 398 12.89 6.79 -5.39
CA SER A 398 12.90 5.37 -4.98
C SER A 398 12.60 4.43 -6.16
N LEU A 399 11.59 4.77 -6.98
CA LEU A 399 11.25 3.99 -8.18
C LEU A 399 12.37 3.99 -9.20
N VAL A 400 13.01 5.15 -9.41
CA VAL A 400 14.13 5.30 -10.33
C VAL A 400 15.37 4.56 -9.83
N ALA A 401 15.70 4.72 -8.54
CA ALA A 401 16.82 4.01 -7.93
C ALA A 401 16.63 2.48 -8.01
N PHE A 402 15.42 2.01 -7.74
CA PHE A 402 15.08 0.60 -7.93
C PHE A 402 15.34 0.16 -9.38
N GLY A 403 14.84 0.92 -10.37
CA GLY A 403 15.02 0.61 -11.77
C GLY A 403 16.50 0.58 -12.22
N GLU A 404 17.34 1.43 -11.65
CA GLU A 404 18.78 1.46 -11.90
C GLU A 404 19.51 0.27 -11.26
N GLN A 405 19.10 -0.15 -10.09
CA GLN A 405 19.70 -1.24 -9.31
C GLN A 405 19.24 -2.62 -9.79
N HIS A 406 17.97 -2.74 -10.16
CA HIS A 406 17.37 -4.00 -10.59
C HIS A 406 17.46 -4.24 -12.10
N GLY A 407 17.62 -3.17 -12.91
CA GLY A 407 17.70 -3.22 -14.38
C GLY A 407 16.40 -2.84 -15.10
N HIS A 408 15.29 -2.71 -14.40
CA HIS A 408 14.01 -2.19 -14.90
C HIS A 408 13.19 -1.54 -13.78
N LEU A 409 12.31 -0.62 -14.16
CA LEU A 409 11.38 0.02 -13.22
C LEU A 409 10.43 -1.01 -12.59
N PRO A 410 10.06 -0.84 -11.32
CA PRO A 410 9.29 -1.83 -10.60
C PRO A 410 7.82 -1.88 -11.01
N MET A 411 7.23 -3.08 -10.81
CA MET A 411 5.79 -3.34 -10.88
C MET A 411 5.15 -3.33 -9.49
N TRP A 412 5.78 -4.03 -8.54
CA TRP A 412 5.32 -4.12 -7.15
C TRP A 412 6.49 -4.38 -6.21
N THR A 413 6.87 -3.41 -5.41
CA THR A 413 8.04 -3.56 -4.51
C THR A 413 7.62 -3.96 -3.11
N MET A 414 8.37 -4.89 -2.51
CA MET A 414 8.28 -5.21 -1.08
C MET A 414 9.69 -5.32 -0.51
N TRP A 415 10.04 -4.43 0.40
CA TRP A 415 11.41 -4.24 0.87
C TRP A 415 12.39 -4.04 -0.30
N GLN A 416 13.43 -4.85 -0.42
CA GLN A 416 14.44 -4.78 -1.49
C GLN A 416 14.01 -5.44 -2.81
N GLY A 417 12.90 -6.17 -2.82
CA GLY A 417 12.55 -7.09 -3.90
C GLY A 417 11.43 -6.61 -4.81
N GLU A 418 11.45 -7.11 -6.05
CA GLU A 418 10.35 -7.04 -7.02
C GLU A 418 9.50 -8.30 -6.90
N ASP A 419 8.19 -8.13 -6.71
CA ASP A 419 7.26 -9.27 -6.59
C ASP A 419 6.69 -9.73 -7.95
N HIS A 420 6.85 -8.93 -9.01
CA HIS A 420 6.21 -9.14 -10.30
C HIS A 420 4.69 -9.40 -10.18
N CYS A 421 4.05 -8.80 -9.17
CA CYS A 421 2.61 -8.91 -8.99
C CYS A 421 1.88 -8.00 -9.97
N MET A 422 0.73 -8.47 -10.44
CA MET A 422 -0.13 -7.76 -11.40
C MET A 422 0.49 -7.61 -12.79
N VAL A 423 0.07 -6.63 -13.57
CA VAL A 423 0.42 -6.42 -14.98
C VAL A 423 0.73 -4.94 -15.24
N GLY A 424 1.48 -4.65 -16.30
CA GLY A 424 1.97 -3.30 -16.60
C GLY A 424 3.22 -2.92 -15.82
N ILE A 425 3.78 -1.74 -16.09
CA ILE A 425 4.92 -1.14 -15.36
C ILE A 425 4.50 0.26 -14.89
N HIS A 426 3.54 0.30 -13.96
CA HIS A 426 2.86 1.54 -13.59
C HIS A 426 3.66 2.49 -12.69
N SER A 427 4.92 2.19 -12.40
CA SER A 427 5.91 3.20 -12.03
C SER A 427 6.08 4.28 -13.10
N ILE A 428 5.88 3.93 -14.39
CA ILE A 428 5.95 4.88 -15.52
C ILE A 428 4.92 6.00 -15.39
N PRO A 429 3.59 5.73 -15.31
CA PRO A 429 2.62 6.80 -15.11
C PRO A 429 2.85 7.59 -13.83
N VAL A 430 3.30 6.99 -12.73
CA VAL A 430 3.63 7.73 -11.50
C VAL A 430 4.74 8.75 -11.73
N ILE A 431 5.82 8.37 -12.42
CA ILE A 431 6.93 9.27 -12.76
C ILE A 431 6.46 10.38 -13.71
N VAL A 432 5.71 10.02 -14.76
CA VAL A 432 5.22 10.98 -15.76
C VAL A 432 4.24 11.98 -15.17
N ASP A 433 3.32 11.52 -14.31
CA ASP A 433 2.38 12.38 -13.60
C ASP A 433 3.11 13.41 -12.70
N ALA A 434 4.05 12.94 -11.89
CA ALA A 434 4.86 13.81 -11.03
C ALA A 434 5.69 14.83 -11.84
N TYR A 435 6.23 14.42 -12.98
CA TYR A 435 6.97 15.31 -13.89
C TYR A 435 6.06 16.41 -14.46
N LYS A 436 4.90 16.04 -15.03
CA LYS A 436 3.94 16.98 -15.64
C LYS A 436 3.39 17.99 -14.64
N LYS A 437 3.28 17.60 -13.37
CA LYS A 437 2.86 18.47 -12.27
C LYS A 437 4.00 19.33 -11.70
N GLY A 438 5.21 19.26 -12.30
CA GLY A 438 6.35 20.09 -11.91
C GLY A 438 7.01 19.71 -10.58
N LEU A 439 6.76 18.52 -10.06
CA LEU A 439 7.27 18.07 -8.76
C LEU A 439 8.68 17.49 -8.80
N LEU A 440 9.23 17.26 -9.99
CA LEU A 440 10.56 16.65 -10.16
C LEU A 440 11.68 17.66 -10.39
N THR A 441 11.51 18.91 -10.00
CA THR A 441 12.57 19.93 -10.04
C THR A 441 13.63 19.60 -8.99
N GLY A 442 14.91 19.50 -9.41
CA GLY A 442 16.03 19.23 -8.49
C GLY A 442 16.28 17.77 -8.14
N LEU A 443 16.02 16.84 -9.07
CA LEU A 443 16.43 15.43 -8.96
C LEU A 443 17.96 15.32 -8.92
N THR A 444 18.57 15.41 -7.72
CA THR A 444 20.03 15.44 -7.51
C THR A 444 20.65 14.04 -7.63
N GLY A 445 19.91 12.98 -7.36
CA GLY A 445 20.38 11.59 -7.49
C GLY A 445 20.76 11.22 -8.93
N LEU A 446 20.05 11.77 -9.92
CA LEU A 446 20.27 11.51 -11.34
C LEU A 446 21.52 12.21 -11.92
N THR A 447 22.06 13.23 -11.26
CA THR A 447 23.26 13.94 -11.75
C THR A 447 24.57 13.18 -11.48
N ARG A 448 24.63 12.26 -10.52
CA ARG A 448 25.85 11.49 -10.21
C ARG A 448 26.22 10.44 -11.24
N LEU A 449 25.28 9.97 -12.05
CA LEU A 449 25.49 8.87 -13.00
C LEU A 449 25.91 9.33 -14.42
N SER A 450 25.94 10.64 -14.69
CA SER A 450 26.42 11.17 -15.99
C SER A 450 27.93 11.02 -16.20
N ALA A 451 28.71 10.61 -15.19
CA ALA A 451 30.16 10.53 -15.28
C ALA A 451 30.72 9.20 -15.81
N GLY A 452 29.89 8.19 -16.09
CA GLY A 452 30.35 6.82 -16.41
C GLY A 452 29.91 6.22 -17.74
N MET A 453 29.07 6.86 -18.54
CA MET A 453 28.61 6.28 -19.81
C MET A 453 29.39 6.80 -21.03
N PRO A 454 29.83 5.91 -21.93
CA PRO A 454 30.49 6.34 -23.17
C PRO A 454 29.47 7.08 -24.08
N SER A 455 29.75 8.33 -24.40
CA SER A 455 29.00 9.09 -25.39
C SER A 455 29.12 8.41 -26.78
N ASN A 456 28.00 8.07 -27.37
CA ASN A 456 27.98 7.62 -28.76
C ASN A 456 28.05 8.86 -29.69
N PRO A 457 29.14 9.03 -30.48
CA PRO A 457 29.36 10.25 -31.28
C PRO A 457 28.44 10.36 -32.50
N GLN A 458 27.58 9.39 -32.77
CA GLN A 458 26.80 9.32 -34.02
C GLN A 458 25.38 9.84 -33.92
N ASN A 459 24.94 10.38 -32.76
CA ASN A 459 23.61 10.94 -32.64
C ASN A 459 23.63 12.33 -31.98
N PRO A 460 23.63 13.45 -32.77
CA PRO A 460 23.54 14.78 -32.19
C PRO A 460 22.10 15.02 -31.73
N VAL A 461 21.82 14.73 -30.47
CA VAL A 461 20.54 15.05 -29.81
C VAL A 461 20.58 16.48 -29.33
N ASN A 462 19.62 17.28 -29.77
CA ASN A 462 19.38 18.63 -29.26
C ASN A 462 19.21 18.57 -27.74
N PHE A 463 19.74 19.57 -27.03
CA PHE A 463 19.84 19.70 -25.59
C PHE A 463 18.53 19.43 -24.80
N VAL A 464 18.16 18.18 -24.65
CA VAL A 464 17.25 17.73 -23.60
C VAL A 464 18.09 17.65 -22.32
N ASN A 465 17.53 18.11 -21.20
CA ASN A 465 18.17 18.01 -19.88
C ASN A 465 18.64 16.55 -19.65
N PRO A 466 19.91 16.30 -19.26
CA PRO A 466 20.45 14.96 -19.05
C PRO A 466 19.57 14.06 -18.15
N VAL A 467 18.91 14.64 -17.16
CA VAL A 467 17.97 13.95 -16.27
C VAL A 467 16.73 13.43 -17.01
N GLN A 468 16.16 14.27 -17.88
CA GLN A 468 14.96 13.90 -18.67
C GLN A 468 15.29 12.78 -19.66
N ASN A 469 16.44 12.84 -20.31
CA ASN A 469 16.93 11.79 -21.20
C ASN A 469 17.11 10.47 -20.45
N LYS A 470 17.64 10.53 -19.24
CA LYS A 470 17.87 9.35 -18.42
C LYS A 470 16.55 8.69 -18.00
N LEU A 471 15.58 9.50 -17.55
CA LEU A 471 14.22 8.99 -17.22
C LEU A 471 13.57 8.34 -18.45
N LEU A 472 13.58 9.00 -19.60
CA LEU A 472 13.03 8.46 -20.83
C LEU A 472 13.72 7.15 -21.23
N THR A 473 15.05 7.11 -21.15
CA THR A 473 15.84 5.91 -21.44
C THR A 473 15.45 4.77 -20.49
N LEU A 474 15.38 5.03 -19.19
CA LEU A 474 15.02 4.01 -18.19
C LEU A 474 13.60 3.47 -18.42
N MET A 475 12.62 4.36 -18.69
CA MET A 475 11.24 3.94 -18.99
C MET A 475 11.18 3.06 -20.25
N VAL A 476 11.84 3.49 -21.34
CA VAL A 476 11.89 2.70 -22.59
C VAL A 476 12.62 1.37 -22.36
N GLN A 477 13.75 1.35 -21.68
CA GLN A 477 14.48 0.14 -21.34
C GLN A 477 13.66 -0.83 -20.51
N SER A 478 12.93 -0.33 -19.50
CA SER A 478 12.05 -1.16 -18.68
C SER A 478 10.95 -1.85 -19.51
N MET A 479 10.45 -1.16 -20.53
CA MET A 479 9.47 -1.72 -21.46
C MET A 479 10.11 -2.63 -22.52
N MET A 480 11.41 -2.53 -22.74
CA MET A 480 12.14 -3.32 -23.76
C MET A 480 12.92 -4.49 -23.15
N ASN A 481 13.22 -4.46 -21.85
CA ASN A 481 13.98 -5.50 -21.20
C ASN A 481 13.16 -6.79 -21.11
N ASN A 482 13.71 -7.80 -21.77
CA ASN A 482 13.20 -9.16 -21.73
C ASN A 482 14.13 -9.98 -20.82
N ASP A 483 14.05 -9.72 -19.52
CA ASP A 483 14.92 -10.34 -18.51
C ASP A 483 14.61 -11.82 -18.23
N GLY A 484 13.58 -12.36 -18.87
CA GLY A 484 13.17 -13.75 -18.66
C GLY A 484 12.63 -14.01 -17.24
N GLU A 485 12.80 -13.07 -16.32
CA GLU A 485 12.35 -13.18 -14.93
C GLU A 485 10.89 -12.75 -14.76
N ASN A 486 10.37 -11.94 -15.69
CA ASN A 486 8.96 -11.57 -15.71
C ASN A 486 8.15 -12.37 -16.74
N PRO A 487 7.75 -13.58 -16.40
CA PRO A 487 7.00 -14.43 -17.31
C PRO A 487 5.60 -13.89 -17.66
N LYS A 488 5.11 -12.86 -16.94
CA LYS A 488 3.78 -12.30 -17.15
C LYS A 488 3.69 -11.37 -18.36
N ASN A 489 4.76 -10.66 -18.69
CA ASN A 489 4.74 -9.68 -19.76
C ASN A 489 4.89 -10.29 -21.15
N CYS A 490 5.34 -11.55 -21.26
CA CYS A 490 5.47 -12.26 -22.54
C CYS A 490 6.07 -11.39 -23.65
N TRP A 491 7.14 -10.65 -23.37
CA TRP A 491 7.68 -9.60 -24.24
C TRP A 491 7.93 -10.05 -25.69
N ASN A 492 8.51 -11.23 -25.90
CA ASN A 492 8.75 -11.72 -27.25
C ASN A 492 7.43 -11.86 -28.04
N ALA A 493 6.42 -12.46 -27.42
CA ALA A 493 5.12 -12.61 -28.05
C ALA A 493 4.43 -11.24 -28.27
N TYR A 494 4.63 -10.28 -27.37
CA TYR A 494 4.14 -8.91 -27.51
C TYR A 494 4.78 -8.20 -28.71
N TRP A 495 6.12 -8.27 -28.84
CA TRP A 495 6.84 -7.63 -29.95
C TRP A 495 6.47 -8.23 -31.31
N GLU A 496 6.34 -9.54 -31.40
CA GLU A 496 5.98 -10.23 -32.60
C GLU A 496 4.55 -9.95 -33.08
N ASN A 497 3.63 -9.86 -32.14
CA ASN A 497 2.20 -9.74 -32.42
C ASN A 497 1.66 -8.32 -32.32
N GLY A 498 2.29 -7.43 -31.57
CA GLY A 498 1.72 -6.13 -31.18
C GLY A 498 0.59 -6.28 -30.13
N TYR A 499 0.52 -7.42 -29.47
CA TYR A 499 -0.37 -7.77 -28.34
C TYR A 499 0.14 -9.05 -27.71
N ILE A 500 -0.32 -9.36 -26.51
CA ILE A 500 -0.07 -10.65 -25.87
C ILE A 500 -1.15 -11.63 -26.34
N PRO A 501 -0.80 -12.68 -27.12
CA PRO A 501 -1.76 -13.67 -27.57
C PRO A 501 -2.23 -14.55 -26.40
N TYR A 502 -3.48 -15.05 -26.50
CA TYR A 502 -3.93 -16.04 -25.55
C TYR A 502 -3.18 -17.36 -25.72
N PHE A 503 -3.00 -18.06 -24.62
CA PHE A 503 -2.33 -19.36 -24.63
C PHE A 503 -3.36 -20.46 -24.94
N ALA A 504 -3.05 -21.30 -25.95
CA ALA A 504 -3.95 -22.35 -26.42
C ALA A 504 -3.57 -23.76 -25.91
N GLY A 505 -2.51 -23.87 -25.09
CA GLY A 505 -2.01 -25.15 -24.57
C GLY A 505 -2.57 -25.57 -23.22
N GLU A 506 -2.16 -26.75 -22.75
CA GLU A 506 -2.39 -27.16 -21.37
C GLU A 506 -1.67 -26.20 -20.41
N PHE A 507 -2.27 -25.99 -19.25
CA PHE A 507 -1.72 -25.11 -18.23
C PHE A 507 -0.39 -25.65 -17.71
N ASP A 508 0.69 -24.95 -18.00
CA ASP A 508 1.99 -25.10 -17.35
C ASP A 508 2.16 -23.99 -16.31
N GLU A 509 2.37 -24.36 -15.07
CA GLU A 509 2.57 -23.39 -13.99
C GLU A 509 3.85 -22.55 -14.13
N HIS A 510 4.77 -22.97 -15.01
CA HIS A 510 6.02 -22.27 -15.33
C HIS A 510 5.92 -21.38 -16.58
N LEU A 511 4.82 -21.47 -17.36
CA LEU A 511 4.62 -20.61 -18.52
C LEU A 511 3.95 -19.28 -18.12
N PRO A 512 4.19 -18.20 -18.92
CA PRO A 512 3.55 -16.92 -18.70
C PRO A 512 2.04 -17.11 -18.61
N LYS A 513 1.51 -16.76 -17.47
CA LYS A 513 0.09 -16.91 -17.13
C LYS A 513 -0.72 -15.83 -17.86
N GLY A 514 -0.69 -15.90 -19.18
CA GLY A 514 -1.16 -15.00 -20.19
C GLY A 514 -2.46 -14.26 -19.90
N GLN A 515 -2.44 -13.30 -19.00
CA GLN A 515 -3.50 -12.31 -18.84
C GLN A 515 -3.53 -11.40 -20.07
N SER A 516 -3.73 -12.04 -21.24
CA SER A 516 -3.38 -11.56 -22.56
C SER A 516 -4.00 -10.20 -22.89
N VAL A 517 -5.28 -10.01 -22.58
CA VAL A 517 -6.02 -8.79 -22.90
C VAL A 517 -5.62 -7.68 -21.92
N SER A 518 -5.70 -7.94 -20.62
CA SER A 518 -5.37 -6.92 -19.62
C SER A 518 -3.93 -6.45 -19.75
N THR A 519 -2.95 -7.36 -19.85
CA THR A 519 -1.55 -6.97 -20.02
C THR A 519 -1.34 -6.13 -21.28
N THR A 520 -1.99 -6.48 -22.40
CA THR A 520 -1.89 -5.67 -23.64
C THR A 520 -2.43 -4.26 -23.44
N LEU A 521 -3.55 -4.11 -22.74
CA LEU A 521 -4.18 -2.81 -22.48
C LEU A 521 -3.37 -1.95 -21.50
N GLU A 522 -2.86 -2.55 -20.41
CA GLU A 522 -2.02 -1.86 -19.43
C GLU A 522 -0.70 -1.40 -20.05
N LEU A 523 -0.01 -2.26 -20.83
CA LEU A 523 1.20 -1.86 -21.56
C LEU A 523 0.93 -0.78 -22.60
N ALA A 524 -0.24 -0.78 -23.26
CA ALA A 524 -0.61 0.28 -24.20
C ALA A 524 -0.72 1.65 -23.48
N TYR A 525 -1.21 1.66 -22.23
CA TYR A 525 -1.23 2.85 -21.40
C TYR A 525 0.18 3.30 -21.01
N ASP A 526 1.03 2.40 -20.54
CA ASP A 526 2.42 2.72 -20.20
C ASP A 526 3.17 3.32 -21.41
N TRP A 527 3.00 2.75 -22.59
CA TRP A 527 3.56 3.31 -23.82
C TRP A 527 2.98 4.68 -24.18
N TRP A 528 1.70 4.90 -23.93
CA TRP A 528 1.09 6.21 -24.12
C TRP A 528 1.75 7.25 -23.19
N CYS A 529 1.99 6.91 -21.93
CA CYS A 529 2.68 7.76 -20.94
C CYS A 529 4.10 8.09 -21.41
N ILE A 530 4.86 7.11 -21.90
CA ILE A 530 6.21 7.32 -22.44
C ILE A 530 6.17 8.26 -23.66
N ALA A 531 5.22 8.04 -24.59
CA ALA A 531 5.07 8.89 -25.76
C ALA A 531 4.72 10.35 -25.37
N ASP A 532 3.89 10.53 -24.37
CA ASP A 532 3.51 11.84 -23.86
C ASP A 532 4.67 12.54 -23.13
N PHE A 533 5.42 11.80 -22.32
CA PHE A 533 6.65 12.30 -21.69
C PHE A 533 7.68 12.72 -22.74
N ALA A 534 7.94 11.87 -23.75
CA ALA A 534 8.88 12.17 -24.82
C ALA A 534 8.50 13.46 -25.58
N ARG A 535 7.18 13.67 -25.86
CA ARG A 535 6.70 14.95 -26.44
C ARG A 535 6.97 16.12 -25.52
N SER A 536 6.71 15.95 -24.22
CA SER A 536 6.85 17.05 -23.23
C SER A 536 8.31 17.49 -23.03
N VAL A 537 9.28 16.57 -23.24
CA VAL A 537 10.71 16.88 -23.18
C VAL A 537 11.32 17.22 -24.54
N GLY A 538 10.53 17.26 -25.61
CA GLY A 538 10.96 17.66 -26.96
C GLY A 538 11.58 16.53 -27.80
N ASP A 539 11.55 15.27 -27.34
CA ASP A 539 12.03 14.13 -28.14
C ASP A 539 10.90 13.60 -29.06
N ALA A 540 10.69 14.34 -30.14
CA ALA A 540 9.67 13.99 -31.15
C ALA A 540 9.96 12.65 -31.85
N LYS A 541 11.24 12.24 -31.95
CA LYS A 541 11.63 10.98 -32.55
C LYS A 541 11.16 9.81 -31.70
N THR A 542 11.57 9.75 -30.45
CA THR A 542 11.13 8.69 -29.53
C THR A 542 9.60 8.68 -29.39
N ALA A 543 8.97 9.85 -29.23
CA ALA A 543 7.52 9.96 -29.15
C ALA A 543 6.81 9.29 -30.35
N LYS A 544 7.31 9.49 -31.58
CA LYS A 544 6.78 8.88 -32.80
C LYS A 544 7.02 7.37 -32.85
N GLU A 545 8.21 6.92 -32.46
CA GLU A 545 8.62 5.52 -32.49
C GLU A 545 7.78 4.67 -31.52
N VAL A 546 7.49 5.20 -30.33
CA VAL A 546 6.74 4.44 -29.30
C VAL A 546 5.21 4.58 -29.43
N ALA A 547 4.71 5.61 -30.12
CA ALA A 547 3.26 5.86 -30.26
C ALA A 547 2.50 4.68 -30.88
N LYS A 548 3.13 3.88 -31.75
CA LYS A 548 2.52 2.67 -32.33
C LYS A 548 2.18 1.62 -31.26
N TRP A 549 2.95 1.56 -30.18
CA TRP A 549 2.71 0.63 -29.08
C TRP A 549 1.59 1.10 -28.16
N ALA A 550 1.41 2.42 -28.02
CA ALA A 550 0.25 3.00 -27.36
C ALA A 550 -1.09 2.66 -28.04
N ASP A 551 -1.07 2.37 -29.33
CA ASP A 551 -2.24 1.95 -30.12
C ASP A 551 -2.48 0.43 -30.11
N CYS A 552 -1.64 -0.36 -29.46
CA CYS A 552 -1.76 -1.82 -29.44
C CYS A 552 -3.06 -2.34 -28.82
N TRP A 553 -3.76 -1.53 -28.02
CA TRP A 553 -5.09 -1.85 -27.51
C TRP A 553 -6.09 -2.24 -28.62
N ARG A 554 -5.96 -1.65 -29.83
CA ARG A 554 -6.80 -2.00 -30.98
C ARG A 554 -6.64 -3.43 -31.47
N ASN A 555 -5.47 -4.04 -31.23
CA ASN A 555 -5.20 -5.41 -31.63
C ASN A 555 -6.00 -6.45 -30.83
N VAL A 556 -6.45 -6.08 -29.63
CA VAL A 556 -7.28 -6.91 -28.75
C VAL A 556 -8.71 -6.37 -28.61
N PHE A 557 -9.09 -5.36 -29.42
CA PHE A 557 -10.45 -4.85 -29.45
C PHE A 557 -11.19 -5.38 -30.69
N ASP A 558 -12.26 -6.13 -30.47
CA ASP A 558 -13.11 -6.69 -31.52
C ASP A 558 -14.29 -5.74 -31.80
N GLU A 559 -14.18 -4.91 -32.83
CA GLU A 559 -15.22 -3.94 -33.22
C GLU A 559 -16.58 -4.60 -33.53
N LYS A 560 -16.58 -5.88 -33.96
CA LYS A 560 -17.82 -6.60 -34.26
C LYS A 560 -18.65 -6.90 -33.02
N THR A 561 -17.97 -7.27 -31.93
CA THR A 561 -18.62 -7.57 -30.65
C THR A 561 -18.66 -6.36 -29.71
N GLY A 562 -17.79 -5.35 -29.95
CA GLY A 562 -17.61 -4.19 -29.10
C GLY A 562 -16.97 -4.51 -27.76
N PHE A 563 -16.11 -5.53 -27.72
CA PHE A 563 -15.40 -5.94 -26.51
C PHE A 563 -13.88 -6.05 -26.73
N ALA A 564 -13.12 -5.77 -25.67
CA ALA A 564 -11.76 -6.27 -25.58
C ALA A 564 -11.78 -7.80 -25.48
N ARG A 565 -11.00 -8.49 -26.32
CA ARG A 565 -11.14 -9.92 -26.57
C ARG A 565 -9.81 -10.61 -26.77
N PRO A 566 -9.62 -11.85 -26.25
CA PRO A 566 -8.39 -12.62 -26.45
C PRO A 566 -8.22 -13.01 -27.93
N ARG A 567 -6.96 -12.94 -28.40
CA ARG A 567 -6.60 -13.18 -29.78
C ARG A 567 -5.45 -14.19 -29.90
N ALA A 568 -5.52 -15.09 -30.84
CA ALA A 568 -4.47 -16.08 -31.15
C ALA A 568 -3.20 -15.39 -31.72
N PRO A 569 -2.01 -16.03 -31.63
CA PRO A 569 -0.81 -15.51 -32.27
C PRO A 569 -1.02 -15.28 -33.78
N LYS A 570 -0.36 -14.27 -34.37
CA LYS A 570 -0.40 -14.01 -35.80
C LYS A 570 0.08 -15.22 -36.63
N THR A 571 1.06 -15.96 -36.12
CA THR A 571 1.54 -17.21 -36.72
C THR A 571 0.46 -18.31 -36.78
N ALA A 572 -0.56 -18.25 -35.92
CA ALA A 572 -1.76 -19.10 -35.95
C ALA A 572 -2.98 -18.40 -36.55
N GLY A 573 -2.76 -17.40 -37.41
CA GLY A 573 -3.81 -16.68 -38.13
C GLY A 573 -4.47 -15.53 -37.35
N GLY A 574 -4.09 -15.27 -36.09
CA GLY A 574 -4.61 -14.13 -35.33
C GLY A 574 -6.12 -14.16 -35.06
N ALA A 575 -6.73 -15.32 -34.98
CA ALA A 575 -8.18 -15.49 -34.78
C ALA A 575 -8.58 -15.11 -33.35
N TRP A 576 -9.81 -14.63 -33.21
CA TRP A 576 -10.40 -14.41 -31.88
C TRP A 576 -10.65 -15.75 -31.18
N ARG A 577 -10.50 -15.77 -29.85
CA ARG A 577 -10.79 -16.97 -29.04
C ARG A 577 -12.28 -17.29 -29.11
N GLU A 578 -12.62 -18.57 -29.35
CA GLU A 578 -13.97 -19.10 -29.26
C GLU A 578 -14.03 -20.33 -28.35
N PRO A 579 -15.12 -20.56 -27.60
CA PRO A 579 -16.29 -19.67 -27.47
C PRO A 579 -15.96 -18.42 -26.66
N PHE A 580 -16.65 -17.31 -26.92
CA PHE A 580 -16.47 -16.06 -26.18
C PHE A 580 -17.72 -15.68 -25.39
N ASP A 581 -17.60 -15.60 -24.08
CA ASP A 581 -18.58 -15.02 -23.16
C ASP A 581 -17.92 -13.83 -22.45
N PRO A 582 -18.37 -12.59 -22.69
CA PRO A 582 -17.74 -11.40 -22.11
C PRO A 582 -17.89 -11.32 -20.58
N ALA A 583 -18.83 -12.04 -20.00
CA ALA A 583 -19.00 -12.13 -18.53
C ALA A 583 -18.10 -13.18 -17.88
N ASN A 584 -17.48 -14.06 -18.68
CA ASN A 584 -16.62 -15.12 -18.14
C ASN A 584 -15.16 -14.65 -18.13
N PRO A 585 -14.54 -14.46 -16.96
CA PRO A 585 -13.12 -14.13 -16.87
C PRO A 585 -12.22 -15.29 -17.32
N ARG A 586 -12.77 -16.51 -17.43
CA ARG A 586 -12.05 -17.77 -17.59
C ARG A 586 -12.42 -18.53 -18.85
N ALA A 587 -12.33 -17.90 -20.00
CA ALA A 587 -12.45 -18.63 -21.24
C ALA A 587 -11.33 -19.68 -21.31
N GLY A 588 -11.60 -20.92 -20.86
CA GLY A 588 -10.63 -22.03 -20.85
C GLY A 588 -10.46 -22.77 -19.53
N GLY A 589 -11.22 -22.45 -18.47
CA GLY A 589 -11.30 -23.26 -17.23
C GLY A 589 -10.21 -23.08 -16.19
N ASN A 590 -9.19 -22.20 -16.39
CA ASN A 590 -8.04 -22.02 -15.53
C ASN A 590 -8.15 -20.79 -14.61
N PHE A 591 -7.45 -20.82 -13.48
CA PHE A 591 -7.41 -19.74 -12.48
C PHE A 591 -6.91 -18.39 -13.05
N TRP A 592 -6.05 -18.45 -14.07
CA TRP A 592 -5.46 -17.29 -14.75
C TRP A 592 -6.16 -17.12 -16.10
N SER A 593 -7.01 -16.10 -16.17
CA SER A 593 -7.78 -15.77 -17.35
C SER A 593 -7.00 -14.84 -18.29
N ASP A 594 -7.63 -14.48 -19.41
CA ASP A 594 -7.13 -13.43 -20.30
C ASP A 594 -7.28 -12.01 -19.67
N PHE A 595 -7.96 -11.92 -18.55
CA PHE A 595 -8.27 -10.69 -17.84
C PHE A 595 -7.79 -10.78 -16.39
N THR A 596 -6.99 -9.83 -15.96
CA THR A 596 -6.52 -9.72 -14.57
C THR A 596 -7.68 -9.34 -13.68
N GLU A 597 -8.08 -10.25 -12.79
CA GLU A 597 -9.08 -10.02 -11.74
C GLU A 597 -10.38 -9.37 -12.23
N ALA A 598 -10.74 -9.57 -13.50
CA ALA A 598 -11.90 -8.98 -14.13
C ALA A 598 -12.37 -9.82 -15.34
N ASN A 599 -13.14 -9.21 -16.23
CA ASN A 599 -13.67 -9.82 -17.45
C ASN A 599 -13.69 -8.81 -18.60
N ALA A 600 -14.18 -9.23 -19.77
CA ALA A 600 -14.24 -8.36 -20.94
C ALA A 600 -15.18 -7.16 -20.77
N TRP A 601 -16.23 -7.27 -19.96
CA TRP A 601 -17.10 -6.14 -19.66
C TRP A 601 -16.36 -4.99 -18.98
N ILE A 602 -15.46 -5.31 -18.06
CA ILE A 602 -14.67 -4.32 -17.32
C ILE A 602 -13.52 -3.80 -18.19
N TYR A 603 -12.68 -4.71 -18.72
CA TYR A 603 -11.48 -4.30 -19.46
C TYR A 603 -11.76 -3.65 -20.82
N THR A 604 -12.95 -3.78 -21.39
CA THR A 604 -13.34 -3.01 -22.59
C THR A 604 -13.21 -1.50 -22.39
N TRP A 605 -13.35 -1.01 -21.16
CA TRP A 605 -13.23 0.41 -20.84
C TRP A 605 -11.80 0.86 -20.52
N HIS A 606 -10.82 -0.04 -20.57
CA HIS A 606 -9.42 0.23 -20.21
C HIS A 606 -8.63 0.92 -21.34
N VAL A 607 -9.21 1.96 -21.93
CA VAL A 607 -8.60 2.90 -22.88
C VAL A 607 -8.86 4.34 -22.41
N PHE A 608 -8.67 4.55 -21.12
CA PHE A 608 -8.97 5.82 -20.45
C PHE A 608 -8.00 6.95 -20.81
N GLN A 609 -6.86 6.65 -21.43
CA GLN A 609 -5.95 7.64 -22.01
C GLN A 609 -6.54 8.30 -23.26
N ASP A 610 -7.47 7.65 -23.96
CA ASP A 610 -8.10 8.17 -25.18
C ASP A 610 -9.56 7.68 -25.30
N PRO A 611 -10.45 8.16 -24.41
CA PRO A 611 -11.85 7.71 -24.37
C PRO A 611 -12.62 8.00 -25.66
N ASP A 612 -12.29 9.07 -26.39
CA ASP A 612 -12.97 9.40 -27.63
C ASP A 612 -12.64 8.39 -28.75
N ARG A 613 -11.37 7.94 -28.86
CA ARG A 613 -11.00 6.87 -29.81
C ARG A 613 -11.63 5.53 -29.42
N LEU A 614 -11.84 5.27 -28.14
CA LEU A 614 -12.62 4.11 -27.71
C LEU A 614 -14.09 4.24 -28.12
N ALA A 615 -14.68 5.41 -27.92
CA ALA A 615 -16.06 5.67 -28.37
C ALA A 615 -16.20 5.51 -29.88
N ASP A 616 -15.23 6.00 -30.69
CA ASP A 616 -15.21 5.80 -32.13
C ASP A 616 -15.17 4.32 -32.51
N ALA A 617 -14.32 3.51 -31.83
CA ALA A 617 -14.23 2.07 -32.05
C ALA A 617 -15.53 1.31 -31.67
N LEU A 618 -16.31 1.85 -30.73
CA LEU A 618 -17.64 1.38 -30.37
C LEU A 618 -18.74 1.85 -31.34
N GLY A 619 -18.38 2.69 -32.31
CA GLY A 619 -19.28 3.23 -33.34
C GLY A 619 -19.92 4.56 -32.99
N GLY A 620 -19.26 5.35 -32.16
CA GLY A 620 -19.60 6.71 -31.77
C GLY A 620 -20.10 6.83 -30.32
N ARG A 621 -20.12 8.07 -29.81
CA ARG A 621 -20.44 8.36 -28.40
C ARG A 621 -21.79 7.81 -27.95
N ASP A 622 -22.81 7.89 -28.80
CA ASP A 622 -24.15 7.39 -28.45
C ASP A 622 -24.15 5.89 -28.20
N LYS A 623 -23.43 5.13 -29.03
CA LYS A 623 -23.29 3.68 -28.84
C LYS A 623 -22.42 3.34 -27.64
N ALA A 624 -21.37 4.12 -27.37
CA ALA A 624 -20.55 3.97 -26.18
C ALA A 624 -21.37 4.22 -24.90
N LEU A 625 -22.21 5.25 -24.88
CA LEU A 625 -23.14 5.53 -23.78
C LEU A 625 -24.17 4.40 -23.62
N ALA A 626 -24.75 3.88 -24.70
CA ALA A 626 -25.69 2.77 -24.65
C ALA A 626 -25.02 1.48 -24.09
N LYS A 627 -23.75 1.23 -24.48
CA LYS A 627 -22.99 0.11 -23.94
C LYS A 627 -22.62 0.28 -22.45
N LEU A 628 -22.35 1.51 -22.00
CA LEU A 628 -22.20 1.79 -20.56
C LEU A 628 -23.51 1.54 -19.80
N ASP A 629 -24.65 1.94 -20.36
CA ASP A 629 -25.95 1.65 -19.76
C ASP A 629 -26.21 0.13 -19.66
N GLU A 630 -25.86 -0.61 -20.71
CA GLU A 630 -25.92 -2.07 -20.69
C GLU A 630 -24.97 -2.66 -19.63
N PHE A 631 -23.75 -2.17 -19.51
CA PHE A 631 -22.76 -2.60 -18.51
C PHE A 631 -23.27 -2.45 -17.07
N PHE A 632 -23.82 -1.29 -16.73
CA PHE A 632 -24.37 -1.02 -15.39
C PHE A 632 -25.72 -1.70 -15.11
N SER A 633 -26.41 -2.20 -16.12
CA SER A 633 -27.72 -2.88 -15.97
C SER A 633 -27.65 -4.40 -16.13
N THR A 634 -26.61 -4.93 -16.76
CA THR A 634 -26.45 -6.37 -16.98
C THR A 634 -26.08 -7.09 -15.70
N MET A 635 -26.88 -8.08 -15.32
CA MET A 635 -26.59 -8.89 -14.13
C MET A 635 -25.46 -9.88 -14.41
N PRO A 636 -24.45 -9.99 -13.51
CA PRO A 636 -23.40 -10.99 -13.63
C PRO A 636 -23.99 -12.41 -13.53
N LYS A 637 -23.37 -13.33 -14.27
CA LYS A 637 -23.73 -14.75 -14.25
C LYS A 637 -22.67 -15.53 -13.45
N GLY A 638 -23.14 -16.36 -12.54
CA GLY A 638 -22.29 -17.24 -11.74
C GLY A 638 -21.70 -16.56 -10.49
N LYS A 639 -21.18 -17.38 -9.60
CA LYS A 639 -20.56 -16.95 -8.35
C LYS A 639 -19.09 -16.63 -8.60
N GLY A 640 -18.64 -15.46 -8.17
CA GLY A 640 -17.22 -15.16 -8.07
C GLY A 640 -16.55 -16.09 -7.06
N ARG A 641 -15.35 -16.58 -7.35
CA ARG A 641 -14.59 -17.47 -6.44
C ARG A 641 -13.81 -16.71 -5.38
N SER A 642 -13.43 -15.48 -5.67
CA SER A 642 -12.75 -14.56 -4.75
C SER A 642 -13.43 -13.19 -4.78
N SER A 643 -13.08 -12.36 -3.80
CA SER A 643 -13.51 -10.96 -3.75
C SER A 643 -13.09 -10.17 -4.99
N ASP A 644 -11.99 -10.56 -5.62
CA ASP A 644 -11.34 -9.79 -6.69
C ASP A 644 -11.95 -10.04 -8.09
N GLU A 645 -12.71 -11.12 -8.29
CA GLU A 645 -13.14 -11.54 -9.63
C GLU A 645 -14.44 -10.90 -10.14
N GLY A 646 -15.18 -10.20 -9.28
CA GLY A 646 -16.53 -9.74 -9.60
C GLY A 646 -17.46 -10.92 -9.93
N GLY A 647 -18.71 -10.85 -9.57
CA GLY A 647 -19.65 -11.93 -9.72
C GLY A 647 -20.60 -11.93 -8.53
N LEU A 648 -21.59 -12.81 -8.53
CA LEU A 648 -22.51 -12.88 -7.41
C LEU A 648 -21.79 -13.39 -6.15
N ALA A 649 -22.21 -12.90 -5.00
CA ALA A 649 -21.82 -13.44 -3.71
C ALA A 649 -22.26 -14.91 -3.55
N ALA A 650 -21.78 -15.59 -2.51
CA ALA A 650 -22.06 -17.00 -2.26
C ALA A 650 -23.56 -17.29 -2.12
N ASP A 651 -24.33 -16.32 -1.63
CA ASP A 651 -25.78 -16.37 -1.49
C ASP A 651 -26.57 -16.08 -2.78
N GLY A 652 -25.87 -15.75 -3.88
CA GLY A 652 -26.47 -15.44 -5.18
C GLY A 652 -26.91 -13.99 -5.37
N ASN A 653 -26.61 -13.11 -4.40
CA ASN A 653 -26.90 -11.68 -4.48
C ASN A 653 -25.73 -10.89 -5.11
N LEU A 654 -25.98 -9.63 -5.48
CA LEU A 654 -24.91 -8.69 -5.82
C LEU A 654 -24.04 -8.44 -4.58
N ARG A 655 -22.72 -8.37 -4.77
CA ARG A 655 -21.79 -7.94 -3.72
C ARG A 655 -22.01 -6.47 -3.39
N ARG A 656 -21.64 -6.07 -2.19
CA ARG A 656 -21.61 -4.64 -1.82
C ARG A 656 -20.66 -3.89 -2.74
N GLY A 657 -21.11 -2.78 -3.31
CA GLY A 657 -20.33 -2.03 -4.32
C GLY A 657 -20.45 -2.54 -5.75
N GLN A 658 -21.29 -3.57 -6.00
CA GLN A 658 -21.54 -4.08 -7.33
C GLN A 658 -22.80 -3.45 -7.95
N ILE A 659 -22.68 -2.98 -9.21
CA ILE A 659 -23.77 -2.39 -9.97
C ILE A 659 -23.77 -2.99 -11.38
N GLY A 660 -24.62 -3.95 -11.64
CA GLY A 660 -24.55 -4.73 -12.88
C GLY A 660 -23.21 -5.44 -13.00
N MET A 661 -22.53 -5.27 -14.14
CA MET A 661 -21.19 -5.82 -14.36
C MET A 661 -20.07 -5.00 -13.72
N TYR A 662 -20.35 -3.80 -13.24
CA TYR A 662 -19.40 -2.98 -12.50
C TYR A 662 -19.12 -3.59 -11.12
N TRP A 663 -17.85 -3.73 -10.78
CA TRP A 663 -17.39 -4.19 -9.47
C TRP A 663 -16.42 -3.18 -8.87
N HIS A 664 -16.88 -2.44 -7.85
CA HIS A 664 -16.07 -1.40 -7.22
C HIS A 664 -14.92 -1.93 -6.36
N GLY A 665 -15.06 -3.16 -5.87
CA GLY A 665 -14.05 -3.80 -5.02
C GLY A 665 -12.74 -4.16 -5.74
N ASN A 666 -12.56 -3.74 -7.00
CA ASN A 666 -11.31 -3.93 -7.73
C ASN A 666 -11.01 -2.80 -8.72
N GLU A 667 -9.75 -2.46 -8.88
CA GLU A 667 -9.18 -1.27 -9.50
C GLU A 667 -9.53 -1.07 -10.98
N PRO A 668 -9.60 -2.10 -11.83
CA PRO A 668 -9.97 -1.92 -13.23
C PRO A 668 -11.30 -1.20 -13.46
N SER A 669 -12.18 -1.22 -12.44
CA SER A 669 -13.50 -0.58 -12.51
C SER A 669 -13.47 0.91 -12.14
N HIS A 670 -12.50 1.40 -11.41
CA HIS A 670 -12.53 2.68 -10.70
C HIS A 670 -12.79 3.91 -11.57
N HIS A 671 -12.34 3.91 -12.83
CA HIS A 671 -12.52 5.04 -13.76
C HIS A 671 -13.84 5.00 -14.53
N ILE A 672 -14.50 3.82 -14.63
CA ILE A 672 -15.55 3.57 -15.63
C ILE A 672 -16.77 4.49 -15.45
N ALA A 673 -17.21 4.72 -14.22
CA ALA A 673 -18.37 5.59 -13.96
C ALA A 673 -18.13 7.05 -14.42
N TYR A 674 -16.87 7.50 -14.48
CA TYR A 674 -16.51 8.85 -14.91
C TYR A 674 -16.47 9.02 -16.44
N LEU A 675 -16.50 7.94 -17.22
CA LEU A 675 -16.60 8.00 -18.68
C LEU A 675 -17.92 8.66 -19.12
N TYR A 676 -18.99 8.53 -18.36
CA TYR A 676 -20.23 9.25 -18.62
C TYR A 676 -20.01 10.77 -18.64
N SER A 677 -19.27 11.32 -17.68
CA SER A 677 -18.95 12.76 -17.65
C SER A 677 -18.14 13.19 -18.85
N ILE A 678 -17.16 12.40 -19.29
CA ILE A 678 -16.36 12.69 -20.49
C ILE A 678 -17.27 12.80 -21.73
N TRP A 679 -18.31 11.97 -21.80
CA TRP A 679 -19.24 11.94 -22.93
C TRP A 679 -20.53 12.75 -22.68
N GLY A 680 -20.48 13.74 -21.74
CA GLY A 680 -21.55 14.74 -21.54
C GLY A 680 -22.72 14.29 -20.66
N ARG A 681 -22.59 13.15 -19.95
CA ARG A 681 -23.63 12.61 -19.05
C ARG A 681 -23.16 12.61 -17.59
N ARG A 682 -22.71 13.77 -17.11
CA ARG A 682 -22.28 13.97 -15.71
C ARG A 682 -23.38 13.57 -14.69
N ASP A 683 -24.64 13.72 -15.05
CA ASP A 683 -25.78 13.27 -14.26
C ASP A 683 -25.70 11.77 -13.89
N LYS A 684 -25.30 10.93 -14.84
CA LYS A 684 -25.12 9.48 -14.61
C LYS A 684 -23.89 9.19 -13.76
N THR A 685 -22.77 9.88 -14.01
CA THR A 685 -21.60 9.81 -13.12
C THR A 685 -21.98 10.14 -11.69
N ALA A 686 -22.66 11.27 -11.47
CA ALA A 686 -23.10 11.72 -10.14
C ALA A 686 -23.95 10.66 -9.40
N ALA A 687 -24.92 10.08 -10.11
CA ALA A 687 -25.80 9.07 -9.55
C ALA A 687 -25.04 7.78 -9.14
N LEU A 688 -24.17 7.27 -10.03
CA LEU A 688 -23.40 6.03 -9.80
C LEU A 688 -22.34 6.22 -8.72
N VAL A 689 -21.53 7.27 -8.82
CA VAL A 689 -20.48 7.58 -7.85
C VAL A 689 -21.08 7.83 -6.47
N GLY A 690 -22.17 8.61 -6.39
CA GLY A 690 -22.89 8.83 -5.14
C GLY A 690 -23.45 7.54 -4.53
N ARG A 691 -23.93 6.61 -5.35
CA ARG A 691 -24.34 5.28 -4.89
C ARG A 691 -23.16 4.50 -4.32
N VAL A 692 -22.05 4.43 -5.03
CA VAL A 692 -20.84 3.74 -4.56
C VAL A 692 -20.33 4.33 -3.25
N CYS A 693 -20.20 5.65 -3.14
CA CYS A 693 -19.76 6.30 -1.90
C CYS A 693 -20.64 5.95 -0.70
N ARG A 694 -21.96 5.83 -0.90
CA ARG A 694 -22.89 5.50 0.18
C ARG A 694 -22.95 4.01 0.52
N GLU A 695 -22.78 3.12 -0.45
CA GLU A 695 -22.99 1.67 -0.28
C GLU A 695 -21.70 0.92 0.00
N ALA A 696 -20.58 1.31 -0.63
CA ALA A 696 -19.32 0.59 -0.59
C ALA A 696 -18.37 1.03 0.55
N TYR A 697 -18.60 2.22 1.12
CA TYR A 697 -17.77 2.79 2.19
C TYR A 697 -18.60 3.00 3.45
N LYS A 698 -18.21 2.36 4.55
CA LYS A 698 -18.91 2.41 5.84
C LYS A 698 -17.91 2.58 6.98
N PRO A 699 -18.27 3.33 8.06
CA PRO A 699 -17.39 3.51 9.21
C PRO A 699 -17.47 2.33 10.20
N GLN A 700 -17.21 1.11 9.72
CA GLN A 700 -17.28 -0.13 10.49
C GLN A 700 -16.26 -1.16 9.99
N PRO A 701 -15.93 -2.22 10.73
CA PRO A 701 -14.86 -3.15 10.38
C PRO A 701 -14.97 -3.77 8.98
N ASP A 702 -16.16 -4.14 8.51
CA ASP A 702 -16.41 -4.62 7.14
C ASP A 702 -16.67 -3.46 6.16
N GLY A 703 -16.24 -2.23 6.47
CA GLY A 703 -16.60 -0.99 5.78
C GLY A 703 -16.10 -0.84 4.35
N LEU A 704 -15.18 -1.69 3.89
CA LEU A 704 -14.68 -1.70 2.51
C LEU A 704 -15.24 -2.89 1.74
N CYS A 705 -15.54 -2.72 0.46
CA CYS A 705 -16.13 -3.76 -0.39
C CYS A 705 -15.10 -4.62 -1.13
N GLY A 706 -13.83 -4.31 -1.03
CA GLY A 706 -12.66 -4.99 -1.59
C GLY A 706 -11.40 -4.57 -0.85
N ASN A 707 -10.26 -5.01 -1.33
CA ASN A 707 -8.96 -4.64 -0.82
C ASN A 707 -8.79 -3.11 -0.81
N ASP A 708 -8.19 -2.56 0.26
CA ASP A 708 -7.84 -1.12 0.26
C ASP A 708 -6.66 -0.82 -0.68
N ASP A 709 -5.82 -1.83 -0.94
CA ASP A 709 -4.65 -1.83 -1.82
C ASP A 709 -3.77 -0.59 -1.65
N CYS A 710 -3.14 -0.53 -0.46
CA CYS A 710 -2.21 0.53 -0.08
C CYS A 710 -2.81 1.94 -0.22
N GLY A 711 -4.10 2.09 0.11
CA GLY A 711 -4.79 3.38 0.07
C GLY A 711 -5.46 3.72 -1.26
N GLN A 712 -5.45 2.83 -2.26
CA GLN A 712 -6.06 3.13 -3.57
C GLN A 712 -7.59 3.25 -3.48
N MET A 713 -8.26 2.30 -2.83
CA MET A 713 -9.71 2.35 -2.60
C MET A 713 -10.08 3.62 -1.82
N SER A 714 -9.31 3.92 -0.78
CA SER A 714 -9.46 5.11 0.06
C SER A 714 -9.26 6.41 -0.74
N ALA A 715 -8.25 6.47 -1.62
CA ALA A 715 -8.01 7.63 -2.50
C ALA A 715 -9.15 7.86 -3.48
N TRP A 716 -9.72 6.78 -4.04
CA TRP A 716 -10.91 6.88 -4.90
C TRP A 716 -12.08 7.52 -4.16
N TYR A 717 -12.33 7.09 -2.91
CA TYR A 717 -13.39 7.66 -2.08
C TYR A 717 -13.18 9.15 -1.84
N ILE A 718 -11.95 9.56 -1.49
CA ILE A 718 -11.63 10.97 -1.22
C ILE A 718 -11.85 11.85 -2.46
N PHE A 719 -11.35 11.44 -3.63
CA PHE A 719 -11.61 12.15 -4.88
C PHE A 719 -13.11 12.22 -5.20
N SER A 720 -13.81 11.11 -5.05
CA SER A 720 -15.24 11.03 -5.33
C SER A 720 -16.10 11.89 -4.39
N MET A 721 -15.71 11.96 -3.11
CA MET A 721 -16.33 12.87 -2.15
C MET A 721 -16.13 14.35 -2.53
N MET A 722 -15.00 14.69 -3.14
CA MET A 722 -14.71 16.02 -3.68
C MET A 722 -15.38 16.29 -5.04
N GLY A 723 -15.88 15.25 -5.71
CA GLY A 723 -16.61 15.39 -6.97
C GLY A 723 -15.75 15.47 -8.24
N PHE A 724 -14.50 14.99 -8.19
CA PHE A 724 -13.64 14.87 -9.37
C PHE A 724 -12.69 13.66 -9.23
N TYR A 725 -12.18 13.14 -10.36
CA TYR A 725 -11.36 11.94 -10.38
C TYR A 725 -10.30 11.96 -11.49
N PRO A 726 -9.07 11.52 -11.27
CA PRO A 726 -8.01 11.42 -12.28
C PRO A 726 -8.21 10.20 -13.18
N VAL A 727 -9.18 10.21 -14.11
CA VAL A 727 -9.45 9.09 -15.03
C VAL A 727 -8.19 8.68 -15.80
N ASN A 728 -7.44 9.66 -16.29
CA ASN A 728 -6.08 9.48 -16.81
C ASN A 728 -5.13 10.28 -15.92
N PRO A 729 -4.38 9.65 -15.01
CA PRO A 729 -3.46 10.35 -14.11
C PRO A 729 -2.44 11.23 -14.84
N CYS A 730 -1.88 10.74 -15.95
CA CYS A 730 -0.95 11.49 -16.80
C CYS A 730 -1.64 12.46 -17.77
N GLY A 731 -2.96 12.58 -17.72
CA GLY A 731 -3.73 13.48 -18.56
C GLY A 731 -3.61 14.95 -18.18
N ASP A 732 -4.53 15.74 -18.70
CA ASP A 732 -4.58 17.21 -18.58
C ASP A 732 -5.44 17.69 -17.41
N GLY A 733 -5.96 16.79 -16.56
CA GLY A 733 -6.77 17.17 -15.41
C GLY A 733 -7.65 16.05 -14.84
N TYR A 734 -8.53 16.48 -13.94
CA TYR A 734 -9.45 15.63 -13.19
C TYR A 734 -10.85 15.75 -13.77
N VAL A 735 -11.47 14.63 -14.06
CA VAL A 735 -12.84 14.57 -14.61
C VAL A 735 -13.86 14.88 -13.53
N LEU A 736 -14.76 15.79 -13.80
CA LEU A 736 -15.82 16.23 -12.89
C LEU A 736 -16.95 15.21 -12.81
N GLY A 737 -17.33 14.87 -11.60
CA GLY A 737 -18.57 14.21 -11.24
C GLY A 737 -19.49 15.17 -10.50
N GLU A 738 -19.86 14.81 -9.27
CA GLU A 738 -20.63 15.65 -8.33
C GLU A 738 -20.02 15.44 -6.94
N ALA A 739 -19.77 16.54 -6.21
CA ALA A 739 -19.29 16.44 -4.84
C ALA A 739 -20.32 15.70 -3.97
N GLN A 740 -19.87 14.69 -3.23
CA GLN A 740 -20.70 13.95 -2.28
C GLN A 740 -20.65 14.58 -0.88
N ALA A 741 -19.56 15.28 -0.58
CA ALA A 741 -19.43 16.12 0.61
C ALA A 741 -20.12 17.48 0.40
N GLU A 742 -20.67 18.07 1.49
CA GLU A 742 -21.21 19.43 1.42
C GLU A 742 -20.09 20.48 1.33
N GLU A 743 -19.02 20.30 2.10
CA GLU A 743 -17.87 21.20 2.07
C GLU A 743 -16.58 20.49 2.45
N VAL A 744 -15.59 20.55 1.57
CA VAL A 744 -14.22 20.09 1.79
C VAL A 744 -13.24 21.25 1.63
N LYS A 745 -12.20 21.25 2.43
CA LYS A 745 -11.12 22.23 2.41
C LYS A 745 -9.79 21.50 2.29
N LEU A 746 -9.06 21.78 1.22
CA LEU A 746 -7.70 21.26 1.01
C LEU A 746 -6.68 22.35 1.31
N ARG A 747 -5.62 21.99 2.05
CA ARG A 747 -4.42 22.82 2.15
C ARG A 747 -3.39 22.33 1.14
N VAL A 748 -3.12 23.14 0.14
CA VAL A 748 -2.15 22.83 -0.92
C VAL A 748 -0.99 23.85 -0.87
N GLY A 749 0.13 23.44 -0.28
CA GLY A 749 1.22 24.36 0.03
C GLY A 749 0.79 25.48 0.97
N SER A 750 0.91 26.73 0.53
CA SER A 750 0.42 27.92 1.24
C SER A 750 -1.02 28.33 0.86
N CYS A 751 -1.62 27.63 -0.10
CA CYS A 751 -2.95 27.94 -0.63
C CYS A 751 -4.04 27.07 0.00
N GLU A 752 -5.29 27.51 -0.12
CA GLU A 752 -6.47 26.77 0.27
C GLU A 752 -7.36 26.58 -0.96
N PHE A 753 -7.77 25.33 -1.21
CA PHE A 753 -8.76 24.98 -2.22
C PHE A 753 -10.00 24.43 -1.55
N ARG A 754 -11.17 25.03 -1.82
CA ARG A 754 -12.44 24.60 -1.25
C ARG A 754 -13.31 23.95 -2.31
N VAL A 755 -13.96 22.85 -1.92
CA VAL A 755 -15.04 22.25 -2.70
C VAL A 755 -16.34 22.43 -1.95
N VAL A 756 -17.34 22.99 -2.59
CA VAL A 756 -18.64 23.31 -1.98
C VAL A 756 -19.76 22.76 -2.86
N ARG A 757 -20.69 22.05 -2.24
CA ARG A 757 -21.93 21.62 -2.91
C ARG A 757 -23.12 22.41 -2.41
N CYS A 758 -23.80 23.11 -3.33
CA CYS A 758 -24.99 23.92 -3.07
C CYS A 758 -26.14 23.38 -3.91
N GLY A 759 -27.10 22.69 -3.29
CA GLY A 759 -28.29 22.18 -4.00
C GLY A 759 -27.99 21.09 -5.03
N ASN A 760 -28.90 20.92 -6.00
CA ASN A 760 -28.84 19.90 -7.05
C ASN A 760 -28.74 20.51 -8.46
N SER A 761 -28.11 21.68 -8.62
CA SER A 761 -27.98 22.27 -9.95
C SER A 761 -26.86 21.56 -10.75
N GLY A 762 -27.05 21.43 -12.03
CA GLY A 762 -26.08 20.82 -12.92
C GLY A 762 -24.87 21.70 -13.23
N GLU A 763 -24.79 22.94 -12.73
CA GLU A 763 -23.71 23.89 -13.04
C GLU A 763 -22.52 23.66 -12.09
N VAL A 764 -21.30 23.72 -12.65
CA VAL A 764 -20.05 23.72 -11.87
C VAL A 764 -19.32 25.03 -12.13
N ARG A 765 -18.88 25.68 -11.06
CA ARG A 765 -18.12 26.93 -11.14
C ARG A 765 -16.77 26.79 -10.45
N LEU A 766 -15.74 27.30 -11.08
CA LEU A 766 -14.42 27.46 -10.48
C LEU A 766 -14.14 28.96 -10.29
N ASN A 767 -13.94 29.37 -9.04
CA ASN A 767 -13.73 30.78 -8.69
C ASN A 767 -14.83 31.71 -9.27
N GLY A 768 -16.08 31.24 -9.18
CA GLY A 768 -17.26 31.95 -9.66
C GLY A 768 -17.52 31.91 -11.18
N LYS A 769 -16.61 31.34 -11.98
CA LYS A 769 -16.75 31.17 -13.42
C LYS A 769 -17.25 29.78 -13.76
N PRO A 770 -18.20 29.63 -14.71
CA PRO A 770 -18.58 28.30 -15.20
C PRO A 770 -17.36 27.51 -15.69
N VAL A 771 -17.32 26.22 -15.35
CA VAL A 771 -16.29 25.31 -15.87
C VAL A 771 -16.74 24.85 -17.26
N GLU A 772 -15.95 25.16 -18.27
CA GLU A 772 -16.17 24.65 -19.62
C GLU A 772 -15.64 23.23 -19.76
N GLY A 773 -16.49 22.31 -20.25
CA GLY A 773 -16.10 20.92 -20.44
C GLY A 773 -16.25 20.05 -19.17
N ALA A 774 -15.54 18.95 -19.14
CA ALA A 774 -15.71 17.89 -18.14
C ALA A 774 -14.55 17.81 -17.11
N LYS A 775 -13.62 18.77 -17.11
CA LYS A 775 -12.37 18.64 -16.33
C LYS A 775 -11.97 19.94 -15.63
N ILE A 776 -11.23 19.79 -14.52
CA ILE A 776 -10.40 20.83 -13.92
C ILE A 776 -8.94 20.38 -13.92
N SER A 777 -8.01 21.32 -14.04
CA SER A 777 -6.58 21.02 -14.09
C SER A 777 -5.95 20.94 -12.70
N HIS A 778 -4.79 20.28 -12.61
CA HIS A 778 -4.00 20.25 -11.38
C HIS A 778 -3.56 21.67 -10.96
N VAL A 779 -3.15 22.48 -11.93
CA VAL A 779 -2.71 23.87 -11.68
C VAL A 779 -3.82 24.71 -11.04
N GLU A 780 -5.06 24.54 -11.46
CA GLU A 780 -6.21 25.24 -10.86
C GLU A 780 -6.45 24.81 -9.41
N ILE A 781 -6.27 23.54 -9.09
CA ILE A 781 -6.40 23.04 -7.70
C ILE A 781 -5.30 23.61 -6.82
N VAL A 782 -4.04 23.56 -7.27
CA VAL A 782 -2.90 23.98 -6.43
C VAL A 782 -2.78 25.50 -6.34
N ALA A 783 -3.38 26.24 -7.26
CA ALA A 783 -3.49 27.70 -7.17
C ALA A 783 -4.44 28.15 -6.03
N GLY A 784 -5.26 27.25 -5.51
CA GLY A 784 -6.27 27.58 -4.52
C GLY A 784 -7.55 28.17 -5.11
N GLY A 785 -8.53 28.42 -4.24
CA GLY A 785 -9.82 28.99 -4.64
C GLY A 785 -11.01 28.09 -4.29
N GLU A 786 -12.08 28.17 -5.06
CA GLU A 786 -13.33 27.44 -4.79
C GLU A 786 -13.88 26.76 -6.03
N LEU A 787 -14.09 25.45 -5.92
CA LEU A 787 -14.89 24.64 -6.85
C LEU A 787 -16.29 24.48 -6.27
N ARG A 788 -17.29 25.00 -6.94
CA ARG A 788 -18.69 24.99 -6.51
C ARG A 788 -19.55 24.12 -7.42
N PHE A 789 -20.28 23.19 -6.84
CA PHE A 789 -21.33 22.40 -7.49
C PHE A 789 -22.70 22.95 -7.08
N GLY A 790 -23.45 23.43 -8.05
CA GLY A 790 -24.74 24.07 -7.82
C GLY A 790 -24.64 25.61 -7.55
N ASP A 791 -25.80 26.25 -7.51
CA ASP A 791 -25.93 27.71 -7.28
C ASP A 791 -25.92 28.06 -5.79
#